data_987da668cfceb5f6f5891813f72fd850
#
_entry.id   987da668cfceb5f6f5891813f72fd850
#
_cell.length_a   1.000
_cell.length_b   1.000
_cell.length_c   1.000
_cell.angle_alpha   90.00
_cell.angle_beta   90.00
_cell.angle_gamma   90.00
#
_symmetry.space_group_name_H-M   'P 1'
#
loop_
_entity.id
_entity.type
_entity.pdbx_description
1 polymer ?
#
loop_
_entity_poly.entity_id
_entity_poly.type
_entity_poly.pdbx_seq_one_letter_code
_entity_poly.pdbx_strand_id
1 'polypeptide(L)'
;VLDTLSEIWIWEFLSRLHPLVVHFPIGVLITAFFLELLTLGGKRSELRPGIRWLVYIGAGTSLVAALVGLMLAYGGNYPASTLDYHQYTGIATVLLSITAAWLLYRADASGRKRDLNIYRGTLGATVLLLTFAGHFGASLTHGSDYLTSVLPWNYEVSDRGESGELLMELVEHREMGPLSEHHLNELNLGVRRIFASSCYRCHASDTDAEGGLLLDSKEAVFEGGDGGSVVIANQPDDSELLRRLLLPQGHDEVMPQRGRSLYSEEIELIRLWIVEGAYWSDDATGIFREAQLALSKPEPPEGRPDLDSPIDRFMDAYFQENGINWKEPVDDKVFIRRVYLDAIGLLPEPEEIEAFIADSAPDKRSRLIDSLLSRDHDYAQNSLSFWNDLLRNAYTGTGFITGGRKQITDWLYNSLEQNKPYDQMVRELVNPDENSEGFIRGIQWRGDFNASQSTEMQAAQNISQSLMGVNLKCASCHNSFTSNMTLNEAYGFAAVFSDTTLAIERCEVPTGDMAEPAFYYSELGEIDGSLSREERLEKLADILVDNNNGRLYRTIVNRFWARLMGRGLVEPTDEMDLEPWNQELLDWLAADLIDHDYDLKYLLSSIMRSRAYQLPSVALTEMEAGAAEDFVFSGPLRRRMSAEQFADALSQLAAPVYSSVAYDPFDSQIADASWIWYDTREDGRPAFSPPGTYYFRYTFELPSNRRIEQARLLISVDQSFELFVNGSKAGQGQDWRQVERLDVTQQLQNGENLLAIEAEKGGATAEPAGVLINLEVVFDDGSELEVNSNSEWLITNRQPEPGSGWKSLEYDDGEWESVRSFGNSRNNNYWGRLVEFTHDPSEERLKFVRAALVPNDPFQTAMGRPAREIVTTNRETDPTLLQALELTNGEFVYEVLGRGADRWLTEYGDDPDEMIRQIYLSAFNRNPNERELKIAGDMIKPEPNSEAVQDLLWAIVMQPEFQLIY
;
A
#
# COMPACT_ATOMS: atom_id res chain seq x y z
N VAL A 1 26.64 -19.00 27.72
CA VAL A 1 27.24 -20.22 27.10
C VAL A 1 26.33 -20.76 26.00
N LEU A 2 25.02 -20.84 26.20
CA LEU A 2 24.09 -21.25 25.11
C LEU A 2 23.98 -20.16 24.02
N ASP A 3 23.92 -18.90 24.40
CA ASP A 3 23.89 -17.76 23.48
C ASP A 3 25.15 -17.73 22.57
N THR A 4 26.33 -17.96 23.12
CA THR A 4 27.59 -18.01 22.35
C THR A 4 27.69 -19.25 21.43
N LEU A 5 26.97 -20.34 21.75
CA LEU A 5 26.93 -21.55 20.91
C LEU A 5 25.90 -21.42 19.77
N SER A 6 24.82 -20.68 19.97
CA SER A 6 23.80 -20.44 18.94
C SER A 6 24.29 -19.59 17.75
N GLU A 7 25.32 -18.77 17.94
CA GLU A 7 25.99 -18.00 16.88
C GLU A 7 26.89 -18.83 15.95
N ILE A 8 27.10 -20.11 16.22
CA ILE A 8 27.97 -20.98 15.41
C ILE A 8 27.10 -21.66 14.35
N TRP A 9 27.48 -21.53 13.07
CA TRP A 9 26.77 -22.11 11.92
C TRP A 9 26.44 -23.62 12.09
N ILE A 10 27.24 -24.36 12.82
CA ILE A 10 27.03 -25.80 13.10
C ILE A 10 25.82 -26.03 14.01
N TRP A 11 25.52 -25.10 14.93
CA TRP A 11 24.33 -25.16 15.79
C TRP A 11 23.05 -24.99 14.95
N GLU A 12 23.05 -24.01 14.09
CA GLU A 12 21.93 -23.73 13.19
C GLU A 12 21.70 -24.89 12.21
N PHE A 13 22.76 -25.41 11.62
CA PHE A 13 22.68 -26.58 10.73
C PHE A 13 22.09 -27.82 11.45
N LEU A 14 22.59 -28.14 12.65
CA LEU A 14 22.11 -29.30 13.42
C LEU A 14 20.66 -29.11 13.87
N SER A 15 20.26 -27.91 14.28
CA SER A 15 18.89 -27.61 14.70
C SER A 15 17.88 -27.80 13.54
N ARG A 16 18.25 -27.40 12.34
CA ARG A 16 17.43 -27.57 11.12
C ARG A 16 17.28 -29.02 10.67
N LEU A 17 18.04 -29.97 11.21
CA LEU A 17 17.85 -31.39 10.95
C LEU A 17 16.68 -32.00 11.75
N HIS A 18 16.07 -31.27 12.70
CA HIS A 18 14.96 -31.79 13.51
C HIS A 18 13.84 -32.44 12.69
N PRO A 19 13.27 -31.80 11.64
CA PRO A 19 12.21 -32.38 10.82
C PRO A 19 12.62 -33.69 10.15
N LEU A 20 13.87 -33.84 9.78
CA LEU A 20 14.41 -35.08 9.18
C LEU A 20 14.57 -36.18 10.24
N VAL A 21 15.17 -35.84 11.37
CA VAL A 21 15.52 -36.81 12.42
C VAL A 21 14.29 -37.38 13.12
N VAL A 22 13.22 -36.62 13.30
CA VAL A 22 11.98 -37.01 13.97
C VAL A 22 11.25 -38.15 13.25
N HIS A 23 11.45 -38.33 11.95
CA HIS A 23 10.85 -39.43 11.22
C HIS A 23 11.36 -40.80 11.63
N PHE A 24 12.59 -40.88 12.13
CA PHE A 24 13.18 -42.17 12.61
C PHE A 24 12.46 -42.73 13.83
N PRO A 25 12.34 -42.03 14.99
CA PRO A 25 11.61 -42.57 16.11
C PRO A 25 10.14 -42.85 15.81
N ILE A 26 9.46 -42.02 14.99
CA ILE A 26 8.09 -42.22 14.55
C ILE A 26 7.95 -43.57 13.82
N GLY A 27 8.69 -43.76 12.74
CA GLY A 27 8.61 -44.98 11.96
C GLY A 27 9.00 -46.22 12.73
N VAL A 28 10.09 -46.17 13.53
CA VAL A 28 10.66 -47.34 14.21
C VAL A 28 9.83 -47.76 15.43
N LEU A 29 9.35 -46.79 16.27
CA LEU A 29 8.57 -47.14 17.48
C LEU A 29 7.15 -47.59 17.12
N ILE A 30 6.51 -46.99 16.11
CA ILE A 30 5.21 -47.42 15.63
C ILE A 30 5.33 -48.85 15.03
N THR A 31 6.35 -49.10 14.22
CA THR A 31 6.60 -50.45 13.65
C THR A 31 6.86 -51.47 14.77
N ALA A 32 7.66 -51.11 15.78
CA ALA A 32 7.92 -52.01 16.95
C ALA A 32 6.61 -52.34 17.69
N PHE A 33 5.74 -51.37 17.89
CA PHE A 33 4.44 -51.54 18.55
C PHE A 33 3.54 -52.50 17.75
N PHE A 34 3.39 -52.30 16.44
CA PHE A 34 2.56 -53.19 15.63
C PHE A 34 3.11 -54.61 15.56
N LEU A 35 4.44 -54.75 15.45
CA LEU A 35 5.06 -56.10 15.50
C LEU A 35 4.88 -56.75 16.87
N GLU A 36 4.93 -55.99 17.98
CA GLU A 36 4.68 -56.48 19.35
C GLU A 36 3.22 -56.93 19.49
N LEU A 37 2.23 -56.28 18.89
CA LEU A 37 0.84 -56.76 18.86
C LEU A 37 0.71 -58.15 18.20
N LEU A 38 1.49 -58.41 17.12
CA LEU A 38 1.51 -59.71 16.48
C LEU A 38 2.08 -60.84 17.34
N THR A 39 2.87 -60.51 18.39
CA THR A 39 3.42 -61.49 19.35
C THR A 39 2.48 -61.78 20.55
N LEU A 40 1.31 -61.15 20.59
CA LEU A 40 0.32 -61.38 21.64
C LEU A 40 -0.15 -62.85 21.68
N GLY A 41 -0.31 -63.39 22.86
CA GLY A 41 -0.70 -64.78 23.06
C GLY A 41 0.38 -65.80 22.68
N GLY A 42 1.65 -65.38 22.55
CA GLY A 42 2.79 -66.27 22.22
C GLY A 42 2.91 -66.59 20.73
N LYS A 43 2.12 -65.97 19.85
CA LYS A 43 2.20 -66.09 18.41
C LYS A 43 3.43 -65.34 17.92
N ARG A 44 4.05 -65.81 16.81
CA ARG A 44 5.14 -65.15 16.10
C ARG A 44 6.28 -64.66 17.02
N SER A 45 6.66 -65.47 18.05
CA SER A 45 7.72 -65.12 18.98
C SER A 45 9.11 -64.95 18.28
N GLU A 46 9.28 -65.49 17.06
CA GLU A 46 10.44 -65.29 16.20
C GLU A 46 10.70 -63.83 15.84
N LEU A 47 9.72 -62.92 15.92
CA LEU A 47 9.89 -61.47 15.67
C LEU A 47 10.58 -60.72 16.78
N ARG A 48 10.66 -61.28 17.98
CA ARG A 48 11.19 -60.59 19.19
C ARG A 48 12.61 -60.07 19.08
N PRO A 49 13.56 -60.77 18.46
CA PRO A 49 14.91 -60.23 18.30
C PRO A 49 14.88 -58.94 17.45
N GLY A 50 14.04 -58.89 16.42
CA GLY A 50 13.88 -57.67 15.58
C GLY A 50 13.23 -56.53 16.34
N ILE A 51 12.12 -56.81 17.07
CA ILE A 51 11.43 -55.80 17.91
C ILE A 51 12.37 -55.18 18.93
N ARG A 52 13.26 -55.98 19.53
CA ARG A 52 14.26 -55.48 20.47
C ARG A 52 15.13 -54.38 19.90
N TRP A 53 15.68 -54.62 18.71
CA TRP A 53 16.51 -53.65 18.02
C TRP A 53 15.73 -52.40 17.64
N LEU A 54 14.50 -52.56 17.16
CA LEU A 54 13.63 -51.42 16.82
C LEU A 54 13.34 -50.54 18.05
N VAL A 55 13.05 -51.13 19.23
CA VAL A 55 12.81 -50.38 20.46
C VAL A 55 14.08 -49.63 20.90
N TYR A 56 15.26 -50.27 20.85
CA TYR A 56 16.52 -49.62 21.27
C TYR A 56 16.89 -48.47 20.29
N ILE A 57 16.75 -48.70 19.00
CA ILE A 57 17.01 -47.70 17.97
C ILE A 57 15.99 -46.54 18.11
N GLY A 58 14.73 -46.86 18.32
CA GLY A 58 13.68 -45.86 18.53
C GLY A 58 13.89 -44.99 19.78
N ALA A 59 14.33 -45.58 20.87
CA ALA A 59 14.70 -44.85 22.12
C ALA A 59 15.95 -43.96 21.89
N GLY A 60 16.95 -44.43 21.18
CA GLY A 60 18.12 -43.63 20.87
C GLY A 60 17.83 -42.48 19.91
N THR A 61 17.09 -42.75 18.86
CA THR A 61 16.73 -41.72 17.88
C THR A 61 15.75 -40.68 18.42
N SER A 62 14.83 -41.05 19.33
CA SER A 62 13.95 -40.10 20.01
C SER A 62 14.72 -39.13 20.92
N LEU A 63 15.80 -39.60 21.57
CA LEU A 63 16.68 -38.71 22.34
C LEU A 63 17.39 -37.66 21.42
N VAL A 64 17.94 -38.15 20.29
CA VAL A 64 18.58 -37.25 19.31
C VAL A 64 17.58 -36.26 18.75
N ALA A 65 16.38 -36.71 18.37
CA ALA A 65 15.33 -35.86 17.86
C ALA A 65 14.94 -34.74 18.85
N ALA A 66 14.81 -35.08 20.14
CA ALA A 66 14.49 -34.09 21.18
C ALA A 66 15.63 -33.10 21.40
N LEU A 67 16.89 -33.52 21.35
CA LEU A 67 18.04 -32.61 21.47
C LEU A 67 18.10 -31.60 20.34
N VAL A 68 17.99 -32.03 19.08
CA VAL A 68 18.00 -31.12 17.93
C VAL A 68 16.72 -30.27 17.88
N GLY A 69 15.59 -30.77 18.40
CA GLY A 69 14.35 -30.00 18.51
C GLY A 69 14.43 -28.88 19.55
N LEU A 70 15.08 -29.16 20.71
CA LEU A 70 15.33 -28.10 21.70
C LEU A 70 16.32 -27.04 21.18
N MET A 71 17.30 -27.44 20.36
CA MET A 71 18.20 -26.52 19.70
C MET A 71 17.45 -25.64 18.71
N LEU A 72 16.50 -26.20 17.95
CA LEU A 72 15.66 -25.46 17.00
C LEU A 72 14.71 -24.48 17.70
N ALA A 73 14.08 -24.92 18.79
CA ALA A 73 13.17 -24.11 19.58
C ALA A 73 13.86 -22.90 20.23
N TYR A 74 15.14 -23.00 20.55
CA TYR A 74 15.92 -21.91 21.17
C TYR A 74 16.17 -20.75 20.21
N GLY A 75 16.23 -21.01 18.90
CA GLY A 75 16.48 -20.00 17.87
C GLY A 75 15.25 -19.65 16.99
N GLY A 76 14.10 -20.30 17.22
CA GLY A 76 12.90 -20.15 16.38
C GLY A 76 11.77 -19.34 17.05
N ASN A 77 11.06 -18.56 16.26
CA ASN A 77 9.90 -17.81 16.73
C ASN A 77 8.62 -18.66 16.49
N TYR A 78 8.21 -19.44 17.49
CA TYR A 78 7.04 -20.31 17.41
C TYR A 78 5.95 -19.85 18.41
N PRO A 79 4.65 -20.10 18.12
CA PRO A 79 3.56 -19.81 19.08
C PRO A 79 3.81 -20.52 20.42
N ALA A 80 3.94 -19.75 21.50
CA ALA A 80 4.44 -20.22 22.80
C ALA A 80 3.63 -21.42 23.35
N SER A 81 2.30 -21.38 23.30
CA SER A 81 1.46 -22.45 23.82
C SER A 81 1.59 -23.77 23.04
N THR A 82 1.62 -23.72 21.71
CA THR A 82 1.75 -24.90 20.86
C THR A 82 3.16 -25.49 20.97
N LEU A 83 4.18 -24.63 21.03
CA LEU A 83 5.57 -25.05 21.26
C LEU A 83 5.74 -25.77 22.62
N ASP A 84 5.16 -25.25 23.69
CA ASP A 84 5.19 -25.85 25.03
C ASP A 84 4.57 -27.25 25.01
N TYR A 85 3.39 -27.42 24.39
CA TYR A 85 2.75 -28.74 24.28
C TYR A 85 3.60 -29.70 23.44
N HIS A 86 4.20 -29.25 22.35
CA HIS A 86 5.10 -30.05 21.52
C HIS A 86 6.34 -30.49 22.34
N GLN A 87 6.97 -29.57 23.06
CA GLN A 87 8.16 -29.86 23.89
C GLN A 87 7.84 -30.85 25.03
N TYR A 88 6.77 -30.61 25.81
CA TYR A 88 6.41 -31.50 26.93
C TYR A 88 6.05 -32.89 26.44
N THR A 89 5.27 -33.02 25.37
CA THR A 89 4.91 -34.32 24.81
C THR A 89 6.12 -35.02 24.18
N GLY A 90 7.00 -34.28 23.54
CA GLY A 90 8.26 -34.80 22.97
C GLY A 90 9.21 -35.32 24.06
N ILE A 91 9.45 -34.53 25.11
CA ILE A 91 10.30 -34.95 26.25
C ILE A 91 9.71 -36.18 26.96
N ALA A 92 8.40 -36.19 27.21
CA ALA A 92 7.71 -37.32 27.79
C ALA A 92 7.81 -38.59 26.93
N THR A 93 7.75 -38.44 25.59
CA THR A 93 7.99 -39.57 24.66
C THR A 93 9.39 -40.13 24.77
N VAL A 94 10.43 -39.31 24.91
CA VAL A 94 11.80 -39.75 25.14
C VAL A 94 11.90 -40.56 26.44
N LEU A 95 11.36 -40.02 27.52
CA LEU A 95 11.40 -40.69 28.83
C LEU A 95 10.68 -42.05 28.81
N LEU A 96 9.51 -42.12 28.19
CA LEU A 96 8.75 -43.37 28.04
C LEU A 96 9.44 -44.37 27.12
N SER A 97 10.04 -43.90 25.99
CA SER A 97 10.77 -44.80 25.10
C SER A 97 12.01 -45.44 25.73
N ILE A 98 12.77 -44.67 26.49
CA ILE A 98 13.91 -45.18 27.29
C ILE A 98 13.40 -46.15 28.37
N THR A 99 12.30 -45.82 29.02
CA THR A 99 11.68 -46.72 30.04
C THR A 99 11.20 -48.02 29.37
N ALA A 100 10.58 -47.97 28.21
CA ALA A 100 10.16 -49.14 27.45
C ALA A 100 11.37 -50.01 27.06
N ALA A 101 12.47 -49.41 26.60
CA ALA A 101 13.72 -50.12 26.26
C ALA A 101 14.32 -50.83 27.49
N TRP A 102 14.34 -50.17 28.67
CA TRP A 102 14.79 -50.72 29.92
C TRP A 102 13.89 -51.87 30.42
N LEU A 103 12.55 -51.68 30.33
CA LEU A 103 11.58 -52.72 30.69
C LEU A 103 11.66 -53.93 29.76
N LEU A 104 11.91 -53.73 28.48
CA LEU A 104 12.16 -54.81 27.54
C LEU A 104 13.41 -55.63 27.92
N TYR A 105 14.52 -54.92 28.19
CA TYR A 105 15.75 -55.58 28.68
C TYR A 105 15.49 -56.41 29.96
N ARG A 106 14.76 -55.84 30.94
CA ARG A 106 14.39 -56.52 32.17
C ARG A 106 13.44 -57.70 31.94
N ALA A 107 12.48 -57.57 31.01
CA ALA A 107 11.56 -58.63 30.64
C ALA A 107 12.32 -59.84 30.03
N ASP A 108 13.27 -59.54 29.14
CA ASP A 108 14.13 -60.57 28.54
C ASP A 108 15.04 -61.28 29.59
N ALA A 109 15.60 -60.53 30.51
CA ALA A 109 16.44 -61.06 31.56
C ALA A 109 15.65 -61.87 32.59
N SER A 110 14.42 -61.50 32.96
CA SER A 110 13.62 -62.18 33.96
C SER A 110 12.77 -63.34 33.45
N GLY A 111 12.47 -63.38 32.15
CA GLY A 111 11.55 -64.34 31.53
C GLY A 111 10.09 -64.24 32.00
N ARG A 112 9.73 -63.25 32.85
CA ARG A 112 8.42 -63.17 33.49
C ARG A 112 7.38 -62.51 32.58
N LYS A 113 6.22 -63.16 32.42
CA LYS A 113 5.10 -62.59 31.63
C LYS A 113 4.62 -61.21 32.16
N ARG A 114 4.75 -60.94 33.46
CA ARG A 114 4.37 -59.65 34.07
C ARG A 114 5.25 -58.51 33.54
N ASP A 115 6.57 -58.73 33.54
CA ASP A 115 7.54 -57.68 33.09
C ASP A 115 7.34 -57.38 31.59
N LEU A 116 7.03 -58.40 30.81
CA LEU A 116 6.68 -58.29 29.40
C LEU A 116 5.39 -57.49 29.16
N ASN A 117 4.38 -57.71 29.99
CA ASN A 117 3.11 -56.97 29.86
C ASN A 117 3.26 -55.51 30.28
N ILE A 118 4.09 -55.22 31.29
CA ILE A 118 4.42 -53.85 31.69
C ILE A 118 5.14 -53.14 30.53
N TYR A 119 6.16 -53.78 29.94
CA TYR A 119 6.86 -53.27 28.76
C TYR A 119 5.89 -52.96 27.62
N ARG A 120 4.97 -53.87 27.28
CA ARG A 120 3.98 -53.70 26.24
C ARG A 120 3.05 -52.49 26.47
N GLY A 121 2.57 -52.35 27.72
CA GLY A 121 1.78 -51.21 28.13
C GLY A 121 2.54 -49.88 27.99
N THR A 122 3.84 -49.87 28.41
CA THR A 122 4.69 -48.69 28.28
C THR A 122 4.96 -48.34 26.81
N LEU A 123 5.22 -49.33 25.96
CA LEU A 123 5.42 -49.11 24.51
C LEU A 123 4.13 -48.53 23.86
N GLY A 124 2.95 -49.04 24.26
CA GLY A 124 1.67 -48.50 23.79
C GLY A 124 1.47 -47.05 24.23
N ALA A 125 1.79 -46.70 25.47
CA ALA A 125 1.74 -45.34 25.99
C ALA A 125 2.73 -44.44 25.28
N THR A 126 3.94 -44.94 24.94
CA THR A 126 4.94 -44.18 24.14
C THR A 126 4.43 -43.84 22.77
N VAL A 127 3.79 -44.78 22.07
CA VAL A 127 3.26 -44.55 20.71
C VAL A 127 2.10 -43.57 20.75
N LEU A 128 1.21 -43.70 21.75
CA LEU A 128 0.11 -42.74 21.92
C LEU A 128 0.65 -41.31 22.15
N LEU A 129 1.64 -41.14 23.03
CA LEU A 129 2.20 -39.82 23.29
C LEU A 129 3.00 -39.27 22.11
N LEU A 130 3.67 -40.14 21.37
CA LEU A 130 4.34 -39.78 20.11
C LEU A 130 3.37 -39.27 19.06
N THR A 131 2.15 -39.80 19.01
CA THR A 131 1.11 -39.27 18.09
C THR A 131 0.70 -37.88 18.48
N PHE A 132 0.53 -37.55 19.77
CA PHE A 132 0.25 -36.17 20.21
C PHE A 132 1.44 -35.23 19.92
N ALA A 133 2.67 -35.68 20.19
CA ALA A 133 3.85 -34.89 19.88
C ALA A 133 3.94 -34.60 18.37
N GLY A 134 3.61 -35.57 17.51
CA GLY A 134 3.55 -35.38 16.05
C GLY A 134 2.46 -34.41 15.63
N HIS A 135 1.27 -34.44 16.27
CA HIS A 135 0.19 -33.51 16.02
C HIS A 135 0.59 -32.07 16.36
N PHE A 136 1.12 -31.83 17.56
CA PHE A 136 1.57 -30.48 17.91
C PHE A 136 2.74 -29.98 17.06
N GLY A 137 3.64 -30.89 16.64
CA GLY A 137 4.71 -30.54 15.69
C GLY A 137 4.19 -30.17 14.30
N ALA A 138 3.18 -30.85 13.80
CA ALA A 138 2.51 -30.49 12.55
C ALA A 138 1.75 -29.16 12.69
N SER A 139 1.14 -28.92 13.85
CA SER A 139 0.42 -27.66 14.12
C SER A 139 1.35 -26.43 14.15
N LEU A 140 2.63 -26.59 14.49
CA LEU A 140 3.63 -25.53 14.40
C LEU A 140 4.01 -25.14 12.98
N THR A 141 3.79 -26.01 12.00
CA THR A 141 4.17 -25.80 10.59
C THR A 141 2.99 -25.59 9.66
N HIS A 142 1.81 -26.10 9.99
CA HIS A 142 0.63 -26.12 9.11
C HIS A 142 -0.64 -25.51 9.76
N GLY A 143 -0.53 -24.96 10.98
CA GLY A 143 -1.67 -24.43 11.73
C GLY A 143 -2.28 -25.46 12.69
N SER A 144 -2.94 -24.97 13.76
CA SER A 144 -3.50 -25.80 14.84
C SER A 144 -4.67 -26.67 14.40
N ASP A 145 -5.33 -26.33 13.33
CA ASP A 145 -6.53 -26.94 12.75
C ASP A 145 -6.24 -27.90 11.59
N TYR A 146 -4.99 -27.98 11.11
CA TYR A 146 -4.59 -28.76 9.93
C TYR A 146 -5.17 -30.17 9.85
N LEU A 147 -5.27 -30.91 10.94
CA LEU A 147 -5.88 -32.24 10.98
C LEU A 147 -7.36 -32.21 11.34
N THR A 148 -7.82 -31.18 12.02
CA THR A 148 -9.18 -31.10 12.54
C THR A 148 -10.12 -30.41 11.58
N SER A 149 -9.63 -29.51 10.74
CA SER A 149 -10.39 -28.81 9.69
C SER A 149 -11.07 -29.75 8.68
N VAL A 150 -10.53 -30.93 8.46
CA VAL A 150 -11.09 -31.95 7.54
C VAL A 150 -12.04 -32.97 8.20
N LEU A 151 -12.31 -32.84 9.51
CA LEU A 151 -13.21 -33.77 10.23
C LEU A 151 -14.67 -33.38 10.01
N PRO A 152 -15.55 -34.36 9.68
CA PRO A 152 -16.96 -34.07 9.33
C PRO A 152 -17.79 -33.39 10.40
N TRP A 153 -17.30 -33.31 11.65
CA TRP A 153 -17.99 -32.71 12.79
C TRP A 153 -17.35 -31.39 13.27
N ASN A 154 -16.26 -30.95 12.66
CA ASN A 154 -15.61 -29.67 12.91
C ASN A 154 -15.88 -28.63 11.79
N TYR A 155 -16.87 -28.87 10.96
CA TYR A 155 -17.47 -27.84 10.15
C TYR A 155 -18.24 -26.87 11.07
N GLU A 156 -17.53 -26.07 11.85
CA GLU A 156 -18.12 -24.83 12.36
C GLU A 156 -18.22 -23.87 11.17
N VAL A 157 -19.43 -23.50 10.89
CA VAL A 157 -19.88 -22.46 9.98
C VAL A 157 -19.27 -21.13 10.44
N SER A 158 -18.04 -20.84 10.04
CA SER A 158 -17.38 -19.56 10.33
C SER A 158 -17.28 -18.65 9.10
N ASP A 159 -17.85 -19.09 7.97
CA ASP A 159 -17.95 -18.25 6.78
C ASP A 159 -19.24 -18.58 6.04
N ARG A 160 -20.32 -17.91 6.46
CA ARG A 160 -21.60 -18.05 5.79
C ARG A 160 -21.62 -17.28 4.48
N GLY A 161 -20.68 -16.48 4.12
CA GLY A 161 -20.58 -15.73 2.89
C GLY A 161 -21.88 -15.50 2.10
N GLU A 162 -21.90 -14.73 1.09
CA GLU A 162 -23.08 -14.47 0.23
C GLU A 162 -23.90 -15.75 -0.11
N SER A 163 -23.21 -16.87 -0.37
CA SER A 163 -23.87 -18.15 -0.66
C SER A 163 -24.60 -18.77 0.53
N GLY A 164 -24.10 -18.59 1.73
CA GLY A 164 -24.73 -19.13 2.96
C GLY A 164 -25.95 -18.33 3.38
N GLU A 165 -25.90 -17.01 3.26
CA GLU A 165 -27.04 -16.12 3.54
C GLU A 165 -28.16 -16.33 2.55
N LEU A 166 -27.84 -16.35 1.24
CA LEU A 166 -28.81 -16.67 0.20
C LEU A 166 -29.45 -18.05 0.42
N LEU A 167 -28.69 -19.06 0.79
CA LEU A 167 -29.21 -20.38 1.08
C LEU A 167 -30.21 -20.35 2.26
N MET A 168 -29.91 -19.63 3.34
CA MET A 168 -30.80 -19.54 4.50
C MET A 168 -32.11 -18.83 4.15
N GLU A 169 -32.02 -17.69 3.45
CA GLU A 169 -33.19 -16.96 2.98
C GLU A 169 -34.10 -17.83 2.11
N LEU A 170 -33.52 -18.50 1.12
CA LEU A 170 -34.27 -19.37 0.21
C LEU A 170 -34.89 -20.59 0.90
N VAL A 171 -34.20 -21.19 1.87
CA VAL A 171 -34.72 -22.30 2.69
C VAL A 171 -35.88 -21.84 3.54
N GLU A 172 -35.79 -20.67 4.20
CA GLU A 172 -36.88 -20.11 5.00
C GLU A 172 -38.15 -19.83 4.15
N HIS A 173 -37.95 -19.20 2.98
CA HIS A 173 -39.08 -18.93 2.06
C HIS A 173 -39.68 -20.22 1.51
N ARG A 174 -38.87 -21.23 1.24
CA ARG A 174 -39.32 -22.54 0.77
C ARG A 174 -40.16 -23.30 1.82
N GLU A 175 -39.83 -23.16 3.10
CA GLU A 175 -40.64 -23.72 4.19
C GLU A 175 -42.03 -23.06 4.28
N MET A 176 -42.16 -21.81 3.84
CA MET A 176 -43.42 -21.08 3.78
C MET A 176 -44.24 -21.40 2.53
N GLY A 177 -43.64 -21.97 1.47
CA GLY A 177 -44.32 -22.32 0.22
C GLY A 177 -43.34 -22.46 -0.96
N PRO A 178 -43.84 -22.64 -2.20
CA PRO A 178 -42.99 -22.62 -3.39
C PRO A 178 -42.25 -21.29 -3.52
N LEU A 179 -41.01 -21.37 -3.96
CA LEU A 179 -40.21 -20.17 -4.23
C LEU A 179 -40.89 -19.29 -5.30
N SER A 180 -40.86 -17.99 -5.08
CA SER A 180 -41.34 -17.01 -6.07
C SER A 180 -40.38 -16.94 -7.26
N GLU A 181 -40.80 -16.34 -8.36
CA GLU A 181 -39.94 -16.11 -9.53
C GLU A 181 -38.73 -15.27 -9.16
N HIS A 182 -38.87 -14.29 -8.28
CA HIS A 182 -37.76 -13.51 -7.72
C HIS A 182 -36.75 -14.42 -7.02
N HIS A 183 -37.17 -15.25 -6.10
CA HIS A 183 -36.29 -16.18 -5.39
C HIS A 183 -35.64 -17.22 -6.32
N LEU A 184 -36.29 -17.65 -7.37
CA LEU A 184 -35.71 -18.54 -8.38
C LEU A 184 -34.64 -17.83 -9.22
N ASN A 185 -34.82 -16.54 -9.49
CA ASN A 185 -33.80 -15.72 -10.14
C ASN A 185 -32.56 -15.57 -9.24
N GLU A 186 -32.75 -15.23 -7.96
CA GLU A 186 -31.64 -15.11 -6.99
C GLU A 186 -30.88 -16.44 -6.85
N LEU A 187 -31.60 -17.57 -6.74
CA LEU A 187 -31.00 -18.89 -6.71
C LEU A 187 -30.20 -19.19 -7.97
N ASN A 188 -30.71 -18.87 -9.14
CA ASN A 188 -30.04 -19.04 -10.41
C ASN A 188 -28.77 -18.17 -10.49
N LEU A 189 -28.83 -16.90 -10.10
CA LEU A 189 -27.68 -16.01 -10.09
C LEU A 189 -26.61 -16.51 -9.11
N GLY A 190 -26.99 -16.93 -7.90
CA GLY A 190 -26.09 -17.51 -6.91
C GLY A 190 -25.33 -18.73 -7.46
N VAL A 191 -26.04 -19.65 -8.10
CA VAL A 191 -25.40 -20.82 -8.73
C VAL A 191 -24.49 -20.43 -9.89
N ARG A 192 -24.88 -19.48 -10.73
CA ARG A 192 -24.03 -19.00 -11.84
C ARG A 192 -22.77 -18.29 -11.32
N ARG A 193 -22.83 -17.57 -10.21
CA ARG A 193 -21.65 -17.00 -9.53
C ARG A 193 -20.69 -18.11 -9.07
N ILE A 194 -21.21 -19.18 -8.48
CA ILE A 194 -20.42 -20.36 -8.10
C ILE A 194 -19.76 -20.99 -9.35
N PHE A 195 -20.51 -21.15 -10.45
CA PHE A 195 -19.94 -21.67 -11.70
C PHE A 195 -18.87 -20.74 -12.25
N ALA A 196 -19.09 -19.43 -12.27
CA ALA A 196 -18.12 -18.45 -12.74
C ALA A 196 -16.81 -18.52 -11.93
N SER A 197 -16.91 -18.50 -10.61
CA SER A 197 -15.74 -18.48 -9.72
C SER A 197 -14.97 -19.80 -9.67
N SER A 198 -15.63 -20.94 -9.91
CA SER A 198 -15.06 -22.27 -9.62
C SER A 198 -15.00 -23.21 -10.81
N CYS A 199 -15.80 -22.99 -11.86
CA CYS A 199 -15.98 -23.96 -12.97
C CYS A 199 -15.59 -23.39 -14.35
N TYR A 200 -15.88 -22.12 -14.64
CA TYR A 200 -15.70 -21.54 -15.97
C TYR A 200 -14.24 -21.55 -16.45
N ARG A 201 -13.29 -21.62 -15.53
CA ARG A 201 -11.87 -21.75 -15.89
C ARG A 201 -11.58 -22.92 -16.84
N CYS A 202 -12.38 -24.02 -16.76
CA CYS A 202 -12.24 -25.23 -17.58
C CYS A 202 -13.51 -25.57 -18.34
N HIS A 203 -14.68 -24.98 -18.01
CA HIS A 203 -16.00 -25.36 -18.51
C HIS A 203 -16.82 -24.15 -19.01
N ALA A 204 -16.18 -23.22 -19.75
CA ALA A 204 -16.86 -22.10 -20.41
C ALA A 204 -16.60 -22.13 -21.93
N SER A 205 -17.50 -21.50 -22.69
CA SER A 205 -17.46 -21.50 -24.17
C SER A 205 -16.19 -20.87 -24.75
N ASP A 206 -15.50 -20.09 -23.97
CA ASP A 206 -14.23 -19.48 -24.31
C ASP A 206 -13.01 -20.31 -23.84
N THR A 207 -13.21 -21.56 -23.40
CA THR A 207 -12.15 -22.48 -22.96
C THR A 207 -12.02 -23.69 -23.88
N ASP A 208 -10.90 -24.40 -23.81
CA ASP A 208 -10.79 -25.79 -24.33
C ASP A 208 -11.57 -26.69 -23.36
N ALA A 209 -12.91 -26.74 -23.55
CA ALA A 209 -13.85 -27.40 -22.65
C ALA A 209 -13.41 -28.84 -22.30
N GLU A 210 -12.88 -29.02 -21.06
CA GLU A 210 -12.45 -30.34 -20.60
C GLU A 210 -13.67 -31.29 -20.50
N GLY A 211 -13.62 -32.44 -21.23
CA GLY A 211 -14.74 -33.38 -21.32
C GLY A 211 -15.94 -32.86 -22.10
N GLY A 212 -15.77 -31.87 -22.96
CA GLY A 212 -16.82 -31.28 -23.79
C GLY A 212 -17.94 -30.58 -23.01
N LEU A 213 -17.77 -30.38 -21.67
CA LEU A 213 -18.78 -29.78 -20.81
C LEU A 213 -18.62 -28.26 -20.76
N LEU A 214 -19.72 -27.54 -21.01
CA LEU A 214 -19.84 -26.10 -20.82
C LEU A 214 -20.93 -25.80 -19.76
N LEU A 215 -20.66 -24.81 -18.88
CA LEU A 215 -21.54 -24.43 -17.77
C LEU A 215 -21.98 -22.96 -17.82
N ASP A 216 -21.59 -22.22 -18.87
CA ASP A 216 -21.81 -20.79 -19.04
C ASP A 216 -23.07 -20.42 -19.81
N SER A 217 -23.79 -21.40 -20.37
CA SER A 217 -25.07 -21.18 -21.03
C SER A 217 -26.10 -22.24 -20.64
N LYS A 218 -27.40 -21.87 -20.72
CA LYS A 218 -28.51 -22.76 -20.40
C LYS A 218 -28.48 -24.02 -21.25
N GLU A 219 -28.38 -23.84 -22.56
CA GLU A 219 -28.38 -24.92 -23.53
C GLU A 219 -27.28 -25.93 -23.24
N ALA A 220 -26.06 -25.43 -23.03
CA ALA A 220 -24.90 -26.26 -22.81
C ALA A 220 -24.92 -27.01 -21.47
N VAL A 221 -25.40 -26.40 -20.39
CA VAL A 221 -25.58 -27.05 -19.08
C VAL A 221 -26.51 -28.25 -19.17
N PHE A 222 -27.62 -28.16 -19.94
CA PHE A 222 -28.58 -29.24 -20.12
C PHE A 222 -28.18 -30.24 -21.20
N GLU A 223 -27.38 -29.82 -22.21
CA GLU A 223 -26.79 -30.73 -23.19
C GLU A 223 -25.77 -31.66 -22.52
N GLY A 224 -24.95 -31.09 -21.63
CA GLY A 224 -23.91 -31.82 -20.92
C GLY A 224 -22.62 -31.92 -21.70
N GLY A 225 -21.73 -32.84 -21.29
CA GLY A 225 -20.43 -33.09 -21.93
C GLY A 225 -20.39 -34.43 -22.67
N ASP A 226 -19.17 -34.87 -22.99
CA ASP A 226 -18.90 -36.14 -23.66
C ASP A 226 -19.52 -37.37 -22.96
N GLY A 227 -19.71 -37.26 -21.62
CA GLY A 227 -20.37 -38.28 -20.79
C GLY A 227 -21.88 -38.22 -20.76
N GLY A 228 -22.52 -37.26 -21.43
CA GLY A 228 -23.96 -36.97 -21.41
C GLY A 228 -24.36 -35.88 -20.43
N SER A 229 -25.66 -35.80 -20.12
CA SER A 229 -26.22 -34.75 -19.23
C SER A 229 -25.63 -34.82 -17.83
N VAL A 230 -25.21 -33.67 -17.32
CA VAL A 230 -24.62 -33.56 -15.98
C VAL A 230 -25.60 -32.99 -14.94
N VAL A 231 -26.72 -32.36 -15.38
CA VAL A 231 -27.80 -31.82 -14.56
C VAL A 231 -29.12 -32.45 -14.99
N ILE A 232 -29.83 -33.10 -14.04
CA ILE A 232 -31.16 -33.64 -14.25
C ILE A 232 -32.12 -32.87 -13.35
N ALA A 233 -32.93 -32.01 -13.96
CA ALA A 233 -33.89 -31.17 -13.26
C ALA A 233 -34.77 -31.98 -12.28
N ASN A 234 -34.94 -31.47 -11.04
CA ASN A 234 -35.64 -32.10 -9.93
C ASN A 234 -35.05 -33.41 -9.40
N GLN A 235 -33.87 -33.83 -9.87
CA GLN A 235 -33.22 -35.09 -9.49
C GLN A 235 -31.77 -34.86 -9.09
N PRO A 236 -31.49 -34.27 -7.94
CA PRO A 236 -30.11 -33.91 -7.51
C PRO A 236 -29.24 -35.15 -7.32
N ASP A 237 -29.78 -36.26 -6.80
CA ASP A 237 -29.00 -37.48 -6.55
C ASP A 237 -28.62 -38.23 -7.84
N ASP A 238 -29.33 -38.00 -8.96
CA ASP A 238 -29.02 -38.55 -10.27
C ASP A 238 -28.20 -37.60 -11.14
N SER A 239 -27.89 -36.40 -10.66
CA SER A 239 -27.12 -35.39 -11.37
C SER A 239 -25.61 -35.59 -11.17
N GLU A 240 -24.89 -35.85 -12.27
CA GLU A 240 -23.44 -36.13 -12.30
C GLU A 240 -22.63 -34.93 -11.75
N LEU A 241 -23.09 -33.71 -12.00
CA LEU A 241 -22.50 -32.49 -11.45
C LEU A 241 -22.38 -32.60 -9.92
N LEU A 242 -23.50 -32.87 -9.24
CA LEU A 242 -23.53 -32.95 -7.78
C LEU A 242 -22.73 -34.15 -7.26
N ARG A 243 -22.80 -35.29 -7.96
CA ARG A 243 -21.99 -36.48 -7.62
C ARG A 243 -20.49 -36.14 -7.56
N ARG A 244 -19.97 -35.42 -8.57
CA ARG A 244 -18.54 -35.05 -8.63
C ARG A 244 -18.13 -34.04 -7.58
N LEU A 245 -19.00 -33.08 -7.24
CA LEU A 245 -18.75 -32.11 -6.18
C LEU A 245 -18.67 -32.75 -4.78
N LEU A 246 -19.36 -33.89 -4.57
CA LEU A 246 -19.40 -34.61 -3.28
C LEU A 246 -18.31 -35.68 -3.15
N LEU A 247 -17.47 -35.91 -4.16
CA LEU A 247 -16.37 -36.86 -4.07
C LEU A 247 -15.29 -36.36 -3.11
N PRO A 248 -14.60 -37.28 -2.37
CA PRO A 248 -13.50 -36.94 -1.51
C PRO A 248 -12.35 -36.26 -2.28
N GLN A 249 -11.70 -35.29 -1.66
CA GLN A 249 -10.48 -34.69 -2.22
C GLN A 249 -9.45 -35.78 -2.54
N GLY A 250 -8.84 -35.68 -3.75
CA GLY A 250 -7.90 -36.69 -4.23
C GLY A 250 -8.52 -37.83 -5.03
N HIS A 251 -9.84 -37.85 -5.22
CA HIS A 251 -10.49 -38.75 -6.18
C HIS A 251 -10.26 -38.25 -7.62
N ASP A 252 -9.97 -39.13 -8.57
CA ASP A 252 -9.67 -38.75 -9.95
C ASP A 252 -10.79 -38.01 -10.69
N GLU A 253 -12.01 -38.12 -10.22
CA GLU A 253 -13.21 -37.48 -10.80
C GLU A 253 -13.77 -36.35 -9.97
N VAL A 254 -13.10 -35.94 -8.85
CA VAL A 254 -13.60 -34.84 -8.01
C VAL A 254 -13.55 -33.51 -8.77
N MET A 255 -14.53 -32.66 -8.56
CA MET A 255 -14.55 -31.31 -9.12
C MET A 255 -14.71 -30.28 -7.97
N PRO A 256 -14.03 -29.12 -8.07
CA PRO A 256 -12.99 -28.77 -9.03
C PRO A 256 -11.70 -29.61 -8.82
N GLN A 257 -11.02 -29.98 -9.91
CA GLN A 257 -9.72 -30.69 -9.81
C GLN A 257 -8.57 -29.78 -9.37
N ARG A 258 -8.69 -28.47 -9.59
CA ARG A 258 -7.70 -27.44 -9.24
C ARG A 258 -8.40 -26.29 -8.52
N GLY A 259 -7.71 -25.71 -7.56
CA GLY A 259 -8.26 -24.64 -6.73
C GLY A 259 -8.85 -25.16 -5.41
N ARG A 260 -9.67 -24.33 -4.75
CA ARG A 260 -10.38 -24.75 -3.54
C ARG A 260 -11.56 -25.66 -3.88
N SER A 261 -11.91 -26.55 -2.97
CA SER A 261 -13.20 -27.24 -3.02
C SER A 261 -14.31 -26.23 -2.70
N LEU A 262 -15.50 -26.50 -3.23
CA LEU A 262 -16.69 -25.72 -2.87
C LEU A 262 -17.02 -25.86 -1.37
N TYR A 263 -17.53 -24.80 -0.77
CA TYR A 263 -18.10 -24.85 0.57
C TYR A 263 -19.38 -25.67 0.59
N SER A 264 -19.79 -26.14 1.78
CA SER A 264 -21.01 -26.93 1.92
C SER A 264 -22.26 -26.14 1.48
N GLU A 265 -22.30 -24.86 1.76
CA GLU A 265 -23.37 -23.94 1.40
C GLU A 265 -23.48 -23.73 -0.12
N GLU A 266 -22.34 -23.62 -0.80
CA GLU A 266 -22.30 -23.56 -2.26
C GLU A 266 -22.83 -24.86 -2.92
N ILE A 267 -22.44 -26.00 -2.34
CA ILE A 267 -22.94 -27.31 -2.82
C ILE A 267 -24.45 -27.43 -2.56
N GLU A 268 -24.93 -26.98 -1.41
CA GLU A 268 -26.36 -27.03 -1.07
C GLU A 268 -27.20 -26.04 -1.90
N LEU A 269 -26.65 -24.86 -2.28
CA LEU A 269 -27.31 -23.97 -3.25
C LEU A 269 -27.44 -24.65 -4.62
N ILE A 270 -26.39 -25.30 -5.12
CA ILE A 270 -26.47 -26.08 -6.37
C ILE A 270 -27.48 -27.22 -6.23
N ARG A 271 -27.53 -27.91 -5.08
CA ARG A 271 -28.54 -28.95 -4.81
C ARG A 271 -29.93 -28.36 -4.82
N LEU A 272 -30.19 -27.25 -4.12
CA LEU A 272 -31.49 -26.60 -4.09
C LEU A 272 -31.92 -26.16 -5.49
N TRP A 273 -31.00 -25.59 -6.28
CA TRP A 273 -31.27 -25.19 -7.65
C TRP A 273 -31.71 -26.37 -8.53
N ILE A 274 -31.05 -27.53 -8.42
CA ILE A 274 -31.47 -28.75 -9.14
C ILE A 274 -32.83 -29.23 -8.67
N VAL A 275 -33.10 -29.18 -7.35
CA VAL A 275 -34.40 -29.54 -6.73
C VAL A 275 -35.53 -28.66 -7.23
N GLU A 276 -35.28 -27.35 -7.39
CA GLU A 276 -36.27 -26.39 -7.95
C GLU A 276 -36.35 -26.40 -9.48
N GLY A 277 -35.83 -27.47 -10.11
CA GLY A 277 -35.99 -27.70 -11.54
C GLY A 277 -34.84 -27.14 -12.39
N ALA A 278 -33.73 -26.76 -11.78
CA ALA A 278 -32.59 -26.14 -12.39
C ALA A 278 -33.00 -24.88 -13.22
N TYR A 279 -33.84 -24.04 -12.59
CA TYR A 279 -34.36 -22.82 -13.20
C TYR A 279 -33.21 -21.98 -13.74
N TRP A 280 -33.35 -21.50 -14.99
CA TRP A 280 -32.37 -20.62 -15.63
C TRP A 280 -33.11 -19.43 -16.23
N SER A 281 -32.83 -18.24 -15.75
CA SER A 281 -33.39 -16.99 -16.23
C SER A 281 -32.79 -16.61 -17.57
N ASP A 282 -33.64 -16.35 -18.56
CA ASP A 282 -33.22 -15.83 -19.87
C ASP A 282 -33.03 -14.30 -19.83
N ASP A 283 -33.57 -13.62 -18.82
CA ASP A 283 -33.55 -12.15 -18.67
C ASP A 283 -32.39 -11.67 -17.76
N ALA A 284 -31.62 -12.58 -17.14
CA ALA A 284 -30.49 -12.21 -16.28
C ALA A 284 -29.28 -11.79 -17.13
N THR A 285 -29.04 -10.49 -17.22
CA THR A 285 -27.97 -9.89 -18.04
C THR A 285 -26.61 -9.90 -17.37
N GLY A 286 -26.49 -10.14 -16.06
CA GLY A 286 -25.23 -10.19 -15.32
C GLY A 286 -25.23 -11.29 -14.27
N ILE A 287 -24.06 -11.87 -13.99
CA ILE A 287 -23.89 -12.90 -12.96
C ILE A 287 -23.62 -12.24 -11.60
N PHE A 288 -22.80 -11.18 -11.62
CA PHE A 288 -22.42 -10.42 -10.44
C PHE A 288 -23.28 -9.15 -10.33
N ARG A 289 -23.39 -8.64 -9.09
CA ARG A 289 -24.02 -7.34 -8.85
C ARG A 289 -23.32 -6.25 -9.66
N GLU A 290 -24.09 -5.34 -10.20
CA GLU A 290 -23.63 -4.10 -10.80
C GLU A 290 -24.31 -2.94 -10.09
N ALA A 291 -23.50 -2.02 -9.55
CA ALA A 291 -24.05 -0.83 -8.92
C ALA A 291 -24.59 0.13 -10.00
N GLN A 292 -25.72 0.76 -9.71
CA GLN A 292 -26.31 1.74 -10.62
C GLN A 292 -25.32 2.87 -10.93
N LEU A 293 -25.15 3.21 -12.21
CA LEU A 293 -24.27 4.29 -12.62
C LEU A 293 -24.87 5.67 -12.32
N ALA A 294 -26.18 5.83 -12.54
CA ALA A 294 -26.86 7.09 -12.26
C ALA A 294 -26.77 7.44 -10.76
N LEU A 295 -26.45 8.71 -10.49
CA LEU A 295 -26.37 9.21 -9.13
C LEU A 295 -27.76 9.58 -8.62
N SER A 296 -28.13 9.10 -7.45
CA SER A 296 -29.26 9.61 -6.71
C SER A 296 -28.80 10.74 -5.76
N LYS A 297 -29.74 11.61 -5.39
CA LYS A 297 -29.50 12.64 -4.37
C LYS A 297 -30.56 12.48 -3.26
N PRO A 298 -30.34 11.57 -2.31
CA PRO A 298 -31.30 11.37 -1.22
C PRO A 298 -31.36 12.62 -0.32
N GLU A 299 -32.53 12.93 0.15
CA GLU A 299 -32.72 13.98 1.16
C GLU A 299 -32.23 13.46 2.52
N PRO A 300 -31.40 14.22 3.26
CA PRO A 300 -31.00 13.81 4.59
C PRO A 300 -32.22 13.51 5.49
N PRO A 301 -32.22 12.39 6.23
CA PRO A 301 -33.32 12.06 7.14
C PRO A 301 -33.65 13.17 8.14
N GLU A 302 -34.88 13.20 8.67
CA GLU A 302 -35.20 14.08 9.79
C GLU A 302 -34.35 13.69 10.98
N GLY A 303 -33.37 14.54 11.30
CA GLY A 303 -32.42 14.32 12.39
C GLY A 303 -32.90 14.84 13.74
N ARG A 304 -32.19 14.43 14.79
CA ARG A 304 -32.35 15.01 16.10
C ARG A 304 -31.91 16.49 16.09
N PRO A 305 -32.48 17.35 16.97
CA PRO A 305 -32.17 18.77 16.99
C PRO A 305 -30.69 19.12 17.29
N ASP A 306 -29.90 18.18 17.80
CA ASP A 306 -28.48 18.31 18.11
C ASP A 306 -27.56 17.80 16.99
N LEU A 307 -28.13 17.37 15.85
CA LEU A 307 -27.38 16.90 14.67
C LEU A 307 -27.62 17.83 13.47
N ASP A 308 -26.72 18.80 13.32
CA ASP A 308 -26.81 19.79 12.25
C ASP A 308 -26.24 19.25 10.91
N SER A 309 -25.22 18.38 10.96
CA SER A 309 -24.57 17.82 9.77
C SER A 309 -25.48 16.83 9.05
N PRO A 310 -25.65 16.94 7.71
CA PRO A 310 -26.35 15.93 6.91
C PRO A 310 -25.75 14.52 7.09
N ILE A 311 -24.41 14.40 7.13
CA ILE A 311 -23.71 13.14 7.41
C ILE A 311 -24.22 12.49 8.70
N ASP A 312 -24.33 13.29 9.77
CA ASP A 312 -24.75 12.80 11.08
C ASP A 312 -26.24 12.39 11.11
N ARG A 313 -27.07 12.96 10.24
CA ARG A 313 -28.47 12.54 10.09
C ARG A 313 -28.58 11.17 9.41
N PHE A 314 -27.81 10.90 8.37
CA PHE A 314 -27.72 9.56 7.77
C PHE A 314 -27.16 8.56 8.77
N MET A 315 -26.14 8.97 9.54
CA MET A 315 -25.57 8.11 10.57
C MET A 315 -26.53 7.87 11.75
N ASP A 316 -27.38 8.84 12.10
CA ASP A 316 -28.41 8.66 13.14
C ASP A 316 -29.47 7.63 12.71
N ALA A 317 -29.92 7.71 11.46
CA ALA A 317 -30.84 6.71 10.90
C ALA A 317 -30.21 5.31 10.92
N TYR A 318 -28.97 5.19 10.44
CA TYR A 318 -28.21 3.94 10.46
C TYR A 318 -28.03 3.39 11.89
N PHE A 319 -27.68 4.24 12.85
CA PHE A 319 -27.52 3.82 14.25
C PHE A 319 -28.83 3.36 14.89
N GLN A 320 -29.96 4.02 14.55
CA GLN A 320 -31.27 3.60 15.03
C GLN A 320 -31.66 2.22 14.47
N GLU A 321 -31.41 1.98 13.19
CA GLU A 321 -31.67 0.69 12.52
C GLU A 321 -30.85 -0.44 13.13
N ASN A 322 -29.56 -0.20 13.40
CA ASN A 322 -28.65 -1.18 13.96
C ASN A 322 -28.63 -1.23 15.50
N GLY A 323 -29.50 -0.47 16.18
CA GLY A 323 -29.59 -0.46 17.64
C GLY A 323 -28.36 0.12 18.35
N ILE A 324 -27.60 1.00 17.67
CA ILE A 324 -26.38 1.62 18.18
C ILE A 324 -26.71 2.95 18.84
N ASN A 325 -26.09 3.22 19.97
CA ASN A 325 -26.22 4.52 20.63
C ASN A 325 -25.02 5.40 20.31
N TRP A 326 -25.28 6.70 20.03
CA TRP A 326 -24.21 7.68 19.91
C TRP A 326 -23.35 7.71 21.17
N LYS A 327 -22.04 7.66 20.97
CA LYS A 327 -21.05 7.94 22.02
C LYS A 327 -20.76 9.45 22.09
N GLU A 328 -20.16 9.88 23.18
CA GLU A 328 -19.63 11.25 23.25
C GLU A 328 -18.43 11.39 22.32
N PRO A 329 -18.27 12.56 21.68
CA PRO A 329 -17.08 12.87 20.90
C PRO A 329 -15.81 12.73 21.73
N VAL A 330 -14.68 12.41 21.08
CA VAL A 330 -13.36 12.38 21.71
C VAL A 330 -13.01 13.75 22.33
N ASP A 331 -12.13 13.73 23.34
CA ASP A 331 -11.64 14.97 23.94
C ASP A 331 -10.78 15.79 22.96
N ASP A 332 -10.48 17.03 23.30
CA ASP A 332 -9.78 17.95 22.43
C ASP A 332 -8.34 17.53 22.13
N LYS A 333 -7.68 16.80 23.02
CA LYS A 333 -6.29 16.33 22.83
C LYS A 333 -6.23 15.24 21.76
N VAL A 334 -7.20 14.32 21.76
CA VAL A 334 -7.35 13.30 20.74
C VAL A 334 -7.79 13.93 19.42
N PHE A 335 -8.75 14.86 19.46
CA PHE A 335 -9.25 15.52 18.27
C PHE A 335 -8.16 16.30 17.52
N ILE A 336 -7.40 17.17 18.22
CA ILE A 336 -6.35 17.97 17.56
C ILE A 336 -5.29 17.07 16.90
N ARG A 337 -4.85 15.98 17.56
CA ARG A 337 -3.90 15.03 16.98
C ARG A 337 -4.47 14.38 15.72
N ARG A 338 -5.70 13.86 15.79
CA ARG A 338 -6.37 13.19 14.67
C ARG A 338 -6.47 14.11 13.47
N VAL A 339 -7.00 15.32 13.66
CA VAL A 339 -7.23 16.24 12.55
C VAL A 339 -5.94 16.78 11.94
N TYR A 340 -4.86 16.97 12.71
CA TYR A 340 -3.53 17.33 12.18
C TYR A 340 -2.96 16.24 11.28
N LEU A 341 -2.98 15.00 11.75
CA LEU A 341 -2.48 13.86 10.98
C LEU A 341 -3.32 13.63 9.72
N ASP A 342 -4.63 13.76 9.79
CA ASP A 342 -5.51 13.54 8.65
C ASP A 342 -5.45 14.68 7.62
N ALA A 343 -5.43 15.93 8.05
CA ALA A 343 -5.41 17.07 7.14
C ALA A 343 -4.03 17.35 6.55
N ILE A 344 -3.00 17.39 7.36
CA ILE A 344 -1.67 17.85 6.95
C ILE A 344 -0.53 16.85 7.22
N GLY A 345 -0.81 15.70 7.86
CA GLY A 345 0.14 14.62 8.08
C GLY A 345 1.25 14.91 9.09
N LEU A 346 1.05 15.89 9.97
CA LEU A 346 1.99 16.33 10.98
C LEU A 346 1.41 16.20 12.38
N LEU A 347 2.27 16.17 13.40
CA LEU A 347 1.86 16.37 14.76
C LEU A 347 1.68 17.88 15.03
N PRO A 348 0.72 18.29 15.87
CA PRO A 348 0.62 19.69 16.30
C PRO A 348 1.80 20.06 17.21
N GLU A 349 2.27 21.30 17.14
CA GLU A 349 3.29 21.83 18.03
C GLU A 349 2.73 22.05 19.45
N PRO A 350 3.56 21.96 20.51
CA PRO A 350 3.13 22.13 21.90
C PRO A 350 2.29 23.39 22.14
N GLU A 351 2.69 24.52 21.55
CA GLU A 351 1.98 25.80 21.68
C GLU A 351 0.61 25.77 21.01
N GLU A 352 0.47 25.08 19.87
CA GLU A 352 -0.80 24.90 19.17
C GLU A 352 -1.76 24.03 19.99
N ILE A 353 -1.24 22.99 20.66
CA ILE A 353 -2.01 22.12 21.56
C ILE A 353 -2.55 22.93 22.74
N GLU A 354 -1.67 23.67 23.43
CA GLU A 354 -2.04 24.48 24.60
C GLU A 354 -3.06 25.55 24.23
N ALA A 355 -2.86 26.26 23.13
CA ALA A 355 -3.77 27.29 22.64
C ALA A 355 -5.16 26.72 22.32
N PHE A 356 -5.21 25.57 21.63
CA PHE A 356 -6.46 24.90 21.26
C PHE A 356 -7.23 24.40 22.50
N ILE A 357 -6.54 23.80 23.47
CA ILE A 357 -7.18 23.34 24.73
C ILE A 357 -7.70 24.50 25.54
N ALA A 358 -6.98 25.63 25.60
CA ALA A 358 -7.39 26.82 26.33
C ALA A 358 -8.56 27.57 25.67
N ASP A 359 -8.78 27.38 24.37
CA ASP A 359 -9.91 28.04 23.69
C ASP A 359 -11.25 27.40 24.12
N SER A 360 -12.16 28.20 24.62
CA SER A 360 -13.49 27.79 25.07
C SER A 360 -14.59 28.07 24.04
N ALA A 361 -14.25 28.53 22.83
CA ALA A 361 -15.23 28.84 21.81
C ALA A 361 -15.90 27.54 21.28
N PRO A 362 -17.21 27.51 21.07
CA PRO A 362 -17.92 26.32 20.66
C PRO A 362 -17.57 25.87 19.24
N ASP A 363 -17.09 26.77 18.40
CA ASP A 363 -16.70 26.54 17.00
C ASP A 363 -15.20 26.25 16.80
N LYS A 364 -14.43 26.10 17.88
CA LYS A 364 -12.97 25.95 17.80
C LYS A 364 -12.50 24.79 16.93
N ARG A 365 -13.23 23.65 16.95
CA ARG A 365 -12.92 22.49 16.12
C ARG A 365 -13.10 22.77 14.63
N SER A 366 -14.17 23.44 14.26
CA SER A 366 -14.42 23.84 12.87
C SER A 366 -13.36 24.84 12.38
N ARG A 367 -13.01 25.84 13.20
CA ARG A 367 -11.96 26.81 12.87
C ARG A 367 -10.59 26.16 12.73
N LEU A 368 -10.29 25.13 13.54
CA LEU A 368 -9.06 24.38 13.42
C LEU A 368 -9.00 23.64 12.07
N ILE A 369 -10.07 22.95 11.70
CA ILE A 369 -10.16 22.25 10.39
C ILE A 369 -9.91 23.24 9.25
N ASP A 370 -10.57 24.40 9.25
CA ASP A 370 -10.40 25.42 8.21
C ASP A 370 -8.96 25.94 8.17
N SER A 371 -8.36 26.21 9.33
CA SER A 371 -6.98 26.66 9.43
C SER A 371 -5.99 25.65 8.88
N LEU A 372 -6.20 24.35 9.13
CA LEU A 372 -5.31 23.29 8.61
C LEU A 372 -5.46 23.11 7.11
N LEU A 373 -6.68 23.08 6.59
CA LEU A 373 -6.93 22.94 5.16
C LEU A 373 -6.52 24.18 4.33
N SER A 374 -6.34 25.35 4.99
CA SER A 374 -5.77 26.55 4.38
C SER A 374 -4.24 26.59 4.35
N ARG A 375 -3.57 25.61 4.97
CA ARG A 375 -2.12 25.41 4.84
C ARG A 375 -1.86 24.63 3.54
N ASP A 376 -1.93 25.30 2.40
CA ASP A 376 -1.98 24.69 1.07
C ASP A 376 -0.79 23.77 0.80
N HIS A 377 0.43 24.19 1.13
CA HIS A 377 1.63 23.35 1.00
C HIS A 377 1.60 22.11 1.89
N ASP A 378 1.27 22.24 3.19
CA ASP A 378 1.20 21.10 4.11
C ASP A 378 0.14 20.08 3.66
N TYR A 379 -1.02 20.58 3.20
CA TYR A 379 -2.08 19.76 2.64
C TYR A 379 -1.64 19.01 1.38
N ALA A 380 -1.00 19.73 0.44
CA ALA A 380 -0.53 19.14 -0.81
C ALA A 380 0.51 18.04 -0.53
N GLN A 381 1.51 18.32 0.32
CA GLN A 381 2.55 17.34 0.67
C GLN A 381 1.98 16.09 1.37
N ASN A 382 1.03 16.23 2.29
CA ASN A 382 0.34 15.08 2.90
C ASN A 382 -0.47 14.28 1.87
N SER A 383 -1.17 14.99 0.99
CA SER A 383 -2.04 14.37 -0.02
C SER A 383 -1.25 13.65 -1.13
N LEU A 384 0.01 14.05 -1.40
CA LEU A 384 0.88 13.34 -2.35
C LEU A 384 1.01 11.85 -2.04
N SER A 385 1.06 11.43 -0.77
CA SER A 385 1.16 10.02 -0.42
C SER A 385 0.00 9.21 -0.97
N PHE A 386 -1.23 9.68 -0.77
CA PHE A 386 -2.46 9.05 -1.28
C PHE A 386 -2.52 9.06 -2.81
N TRP A 387 -2.32 10.23 -3.42
CA TRP A 387 -2.44 10.37 -4.88
C TRP A 387 -1.32 9.66 -5.63
N ASN A 388 -0.09 9.67 -5.12
CA ASN A 388 1.02 8.93 -5.70
C ASN A 388 0.78 7.42 -5.72
N ASP A 389 0.15 6.87 -4.66
CA ASP A 389 -0.24 5.45 -4.60
C ASP A 389 -1.34 5.15 -5.62
N LEU A 390 -2.37 5.99 -5.69
CA LEU A 390 -3.51 5.83 -6.58
C LEU A 390 -3.13 5.97 -8.05
N LEU A 391 -2.24 6.91 -8.37
CA LEU A 391 -1.81 7.22 -9.75
C LEU A 391 -0.50 6.53 -10.13
N ARG A 392 0.04 5.63 -9.31
CA ARG A 392 1.30 4.91 -9.54
C ARG A 392 2.49 5.86 -9.73
N ASN A 393 2.49 7.03 -9.09
CA ASN A 393 3.56 8.01 -9.23
C ASN A 393 4.69 7.74 -8.24
N ALA A 394 5.86 7.35 -8.73
CA ALA A 394 7.04 7.08 -7.95
C ALA A 394 8.22 7.92 -8.43
N TYR A 395 9.10 8.32 -7.49
CA TYR A 395 10.30 9.11 -7.81
C TYR A 395 11.48 8.24 -8.26
N THR A 396 11.33 6.92 -8.21
CA THR A 396 12.33 5.94 -8.64
C THR A 396 11.63 4.75 -9.30
N GLY A 397 12.41 3.79 -9.79
CA GLY A 397 11.90 2.55 -10.35
C GLY A 397 11.63 2.61 -11.86
N THR A 398 11.07 1.54 -12.40
CA THR A 398 10.93 1.34 -13.84
C THR A 398 10.09 2.40 -14.52
N GLY A 399 8.95 2.77 -13.94
CA GLY A 399 8.08 3.79 -14.50
C GLY A 399 8.72 5.18 -14.53
N PHE A 400 9.50 5.53 -13.52
CA PHE A 400 10.25 6.77 -13.49
C PHE A 400 11.38 6.79 -14.54
N ILE A 401 12.11 5.67 -14.69
CA ILE A 401 13.20 5.54 -15.66
C ILE A 401 12.73 5.66 -17.11
N THR A 402 11.55 5.12 -17.42
CA THR A 402 10.96 5.21 -18.76
C THR A 402 10.30 6.57 -19.04
N GLY A 403 10.25 7.46 -18.06
CA GLY A 403 9.74 8.82 -18.15
C GLY A 403 8.21 8.94 -18.03
N GLY A 404 7.48 7.84 -17.99
CA GLY A 404 6.02 7.85 -17.95
C GLY A 404 5.42 8.52 -16.70
N ARG A 405 6.09 8.42 -15.55
CA ARG A 405 5.59 8.97 -14.29
C ARG A 405 6.17 10.33 -13.91
N LYS A 406 7.24 10.74 -14.56
CA LYS A 406 7.96 11.96 -14.16
C LYS A 406 7.14 13.23 -14.45
N GLN A 407 6.37 13.25 -15.54
CA GLN A 407 5.64 14.43 -15.98
C GLN A 407 4.42 14.78 -15.10
N ILE A 408 3.90 13.82 -14.33
CA ILE A 408 2.71 14.09 -13.50
C ILE A 408 3.06 14.70 -12.14
N THR A 409 4.31 14.67 -11.70
CA THR A 409 4.69 15.07 -10.35
C THR A 409 4.40 16.54 -10.06
N ASP A 410 4.86 17.44 -10.92
CA ASP A 410 4.59 18.89 -10.80
C ASP A 410 3.11 19.21 -10.93
N TRP A 411 2.49 18.61 -11.95
CA TRP A 411 1.07 18.79 -12.20
C TRP A 411 0.23 18.36 -10.98
N LEU A 412 0.57 17.23 -10.39
CA LEU A 412 -0.15 16.70 -9.24
C LEU A 412 0.01 17.61 -8.03
N TYR A 413 1.25 18.02 -7.72
CA TYR A 413 1.50 18.90 -6.59
C TYR A 413 0.74 20.22 -6.73
N ASN A 414 0.86 20.90 -7.90
CA ASN A 414 0.19 22.16 -8.18
C ASN A 414 -1.34 22.02 -8.17
N SER A 415 -1.87 20.89 -8.65
CA SER A 415 -3.31 20.62 -8.59
C SER A 415 -3.83 20.50 -7.16
N LEU A 416 -3.05 19.84 -6.27
CA LEU A 416 -3.40 19.69 -4.86
C LEU A 416 -3.26 21.02 -4.09
N GLU A 417 -2.18 21.75 -4.31
CA GLU A 417 -1.93 23.04 -3.68
C GLU A 417 -3.00 24.07 -4.03
N GLN A 418 -3.35 24.18 -5.30
CA GLN A 418 -4.37 25.09 -5.82
C GLN A 418 -5.81 24.58 -5.59
N ASN A 419 -5.98 23.42 -4.97
CA ASN A 419 -7.27 22.77 -4.76
C ASN A 419 -8.07 22.68 -6.08
N LYS A 420 -7.42 22.18 -7.15
CA LYS A 420 -8.06 22.02 -8.47
C LYS A 420 -9.31 21.16 -8.36
N PRO A 421 -10.45 21.55 -8.97
CA PRO A 421 -11.66 20.73 -8.99
C PRO A 421 -11.41 19.31 -9.49
N TYR A 422 -12.01 18.31 -8.83
CA TYR A 422 -11.74 16.91 -9.13
C TYR A 422 -12.12 16.50 -10.55
N ASP A 423 -13.21 17.01 -11.09
CA ASP A 423 -13.61 16.78 -12.49
C ASP A 423 -12.55 17.28 -13.48
N GLN A 424 -11.95 18.46 -13.20
CA GLN A 424 -10.86 18.99 -14.00
C GLN A 424 -9.60 18.15 -13.87
N MET A 425 -9.27 17.66 -12.65
CA MET A 425 -8.16 16.73 -12.46
C MET A 425 -8.35 15.46 -13.31
N VAL A 426 -9.54 14.88 -13.30
CA VAL A 426 -9.86 13.68 -14.10
C VAL A 426 -9.74 13.97 -15.59
N ARG A 427 -10.24 15.10 -16.08
CA ARG A 427 -10.08 15.50 -17.50
C ARG A 427 -8.62 15.56 -17.92
N GLU A 428 -7.81 16.25 -17.15
CA GLU A 428 -6.38 16.46 -17.45
C GLU A 428 -5.55 15.14 -17.29
N LEU A 429 -5.99 14.17 -16.49
CA LEU A 429 -5.37 12.86 -16.40
C LEU A 429 -5.71 11.96 -17.58
N VAL A 430 -6.94 12.03 -18.11
CA VAL A 430 -7.45 11.13 -19.14
C VAL A 430 -7.18 11.69 -20.56
N ASN A 431 -7.35 12.99 -20.75
CA ASN A 431 -6.97 13.72 -21.95
C ASN A 431 -5.84 14.71 -21.62
N PRO A 432 -4.61 14.23 -21.43
CA PRO A 432 -3.53 15.01 -20.85
C PRO A 432 -2.89 15.99 -21.84
N ASP A 433 -2.35 17.07 -21.28
CA ASP A 433 -1.32 17.88 -21.91
C ASP A 433 0.10 17.31 -21.61
N GLU A 434 1.14 18.06 -21.96
CA GLU A 434 2.54 17.66 -21.74
C GLU A 434 2.87 17.42 -20.25
N ASN A 435 2.09 18.00 -19.32
CA ASN A 435 2.37 17.97 -17.88
C ASN A 435 1.71 16.79 -17.17
N SER A 436 0.62 16.24 -17.69
CA SER A 436 -0.15 15.15 -17.05
C SER A 436 -0.11 13.81 -17.81
N GLU A 437 0.53 13.73 -18.97
CA GLU A 437 0.59 12.54 -19.85
C GLU A 437 1.15 11.29 -19.14
N GLY A 438 1.99 11.46 -18.12
CA GLY A 438 2.63 10.36 -17.42
C GLY A 438 1.69 9.33 -16.83
N PHE A 439 0.44 9.68 -16.49
CA PHE A 439 -0.54 8.77 -15.93
C PHE A 439 -0.99 7.68 -16.93
N ILE A 440 -1.34 8.07 -18.16
CA ILE A 440 -1.79 7.11 -19.20
C ILE A 440 -0.63 6.50 -20.00
N ARG A 441 0.57 7.06 -19.91
CA ARG A 441 1.73 6.56 -20.64
C ARG A 441 2.19 5.16 -20.20
N GLY A 442 2.03 4.87 -18.94
CA GLY A 442 2.38 3.57 -18.37
C GLY A 442 3.87 3.24 -18.35
N ILE A 443 4.18 2.01 -17.95
CA ILE A 443 5.54 1.47 -17.90
C ILE A 443 5.86 0.81 -19.22
N GLN A 444 6.95 1.23 -19.87
CA GLN A 444 7.44 0.62 -21.09
C GLN A 444 8.38 -0.55 -20.77
N TRP A 445 7.85 -1.76 -20.85
CA TRP A 445 8.63 -2.97 -20.68
C TRP A 445 9.52 -3.25 -21.89
N ARG A 446 10.62 -3.98 -21.68
CA ARG A 446 11.55 -4.40 -22.73
C ARG A 446 11.57 -5.93 -22.82
N GLY A 447 11.63 -6.47 -24.03
CA GLY A 447 11.60 -7.91 -24.30
C GLY A 447 10.17 -8.43 -24.41
N ASP A 448 10.00 -9.75 -24.27
CA ASP A 448 8.68 -10.38 -24.29
C ASP A 448 7.97 -10.09 -22.95
N PHE A 449 6.77 -9.55 -23.02
CA PHE A 449 5.92 -9.25 -21.89
C PHE A 449 4.48 -9.65 -22.20
N ASN A 450 3.70 -9.90 -21.15
CA ASN A 450 2.30 -10.28 -21.27
C ASN A 450 1.48 -9.15 -21.91
N ALA A 451 0.53 -9.47 -22.79
CA ALA A 451 -0.35 -8.50 -23.45
C ALA A 451 -1.11 -7.62 -22.46
N SER A 452 -1.43 -8.14 -21.26
CA SER A 452 -2.00 -7.36 -20.14
C SER A 452 -1.09 -6.23 -19.63
N GLN A 453 0.19 -6.22 -20.02
CA GLN A 453 1.18 -5.20 -19.64
C GLN A 453 1.51 -4.24 -20.80
N SER A 454 0.77 -4.31 -21.92
CA SER A 454 0.89 -3.27 -22.95
C SER A 454 0.54 -1.89 -22.37
N THR A 455 1.09 -0.80 -22.94
CA THR A 455 0.85 0.56 -22.43
C THR A 455 -0.62 0.95 -22.48
N GLU A 456 -1.33 0.51 -23.50
CA GLU A 456 -2.76 0.73 -23.71
C GLU A 456 -3.60 -0.01 -22.65
N MET A 457 -3.29 -1.27 -22.40
CA MET A 457 -3.97 -2.05 -21.36
C MET A 457 -3.66 -1.52 -19.96
N GLN A 458 -2.43 -1.06 -19.70
CA GLN A 458 -2.09 -0.39 -18.44
C GLN A 458 -2.91 0.89 -18.25
N ALA A 459 -3.10 1.70 -19.29
CA ALA A 459 -3.93 2.90 -19.23
C ALA A 459 -5.38 2.56 -18.87
N ALA A 460 -5.96 1.56 -19.55
CA ALA A 460 -7.31 1.07 -19.27
C ALA A 460 -7.46 0.57 -17.82
N GLN A 461 -6.54 -0.29 -17.36
CA GLN A 461 -6.54 -0.81 -15.98
C GLN A 461 -6.38 0.31 -14.95
N ASN A 462 -5.46 1.26 -15.18
CA ASN A 462 -5.21 2.35 -14.23
C ASN A 462 -6.41 3.27 -14.09
N ILE A 463 -7.03 3.69 -15.19
CA ILE A 463 -8.22 4.54 -15.18
C ILE A 463 -9.38 3.82 -14.52
N SER A 464 -9.64 2.56 -14.90
CA SER A 464 -10.74 1.79 -14.33
C SER A 464 -10.57 1.60 -12.82
N GLN A 465 -9.39 1.20 -12.36
CA GLN A 465 -9.16 0.96 -10.94
C GLN A 465 -9.09 2.27 -10.14
N SER A 466 -8.35 3.29 -10.62
CA SER A 466 -8.13 4.51 -9.84
C SER A 466 -9.31 5.47 -9.89
N LEU A 467 -10.05 5.55 -10.99
CA LEU A 467 -11.14 6.53 -11.14
C LEU A 467 -12.53 5.90 -10.99
N MET A 468 -12.73 4.69 -11.49
CA MET A 468 -14.04 4.04 -11.54
C MET A 468 -14.25 2.95 -10.48
N GLY A 469 -13.20 2.56 -9.75
CA GLY A 469 -13.31 1.45 -8.78
C GLY A 469 -13.68 0.12 -9.45
N VAL A 470 -13.12 -0.15 -10.63
CA VAL A 470 -13.31 -1.37 -11.42
C VAL A 470 -11.97 -2.02 -11.70
N ASN A 471 -11.82 -3.27 -11.31
CA ASN A 471 -10.59 -4.01 -11.51
C ASN A 471 -10.60 -4.83 -12.81
N LEU A 472 -9.91 -4.34 -13.84
CA LEU A 472 -9.81 -5.00 -15.15
C LEU A 472 -8.70 -6.06 -15.26
N LYS A 473 -7.94 -6.35 -14.18
CA LYS A 473 -6.78 -7.26 -14.28
C LYS A 473 -7.15 -8.66 -14.76
N CYS A 474 -8.24 -9.24 -14.28
CA CYS A 474 -8.70 -10.54 -14.76
C CYS A 474 -9.17 -10.44 -16.21
N ALA A 475 -9.99 -9.43 -16.52
CA ALA A 475 -10.55 -9.21 -17.85
C ALA A 475 -9.50 -8.89 -18.93
N SER A 476 -8.29 -8.47 -18.56
CA SER A 476 -7.19 -8.27 -19.52
C SER A 476 -6.56 -9.56 -20.06
N CYS A 477 -6.89 -10.73 -19.49
CA CYS A 477 -6.40 -12.03 -19.95
C CYS A 477 -7.50 -13.01 -20.34
N HIS A 478 -8.66 -12.96 -19.69
CA HIS A 478 -9.84 -13.81 -19.88
C HIS A 478 -11.06 -13.11 -19.28
N ASN A 479 -12.27 -13.60 -19.54
CA ASN A 479 -13.45 -13.04 -18.85
C ASN A 479 -13.27 -13.12 -17.34
N SER A 480 -13.69 -12.06 -16.62
CA SER A 480 -13.52 -12.00 -15.17
C SER A 480 -14.31 -13.13 -14.48
N PHE A 481 -13.74 -13.67 -13.39
CA PHE A 481 -14.39 -14.68 -12.54
C PHE A 481 -15.04 -14.05 -11.30
N THR A 482 -14.84 -12.75 -11.09
CA THR A 482 -15.33 -12.01 -9.91
C THR A 482 -16.16 -10.79 -10.25
N SER A 483 -16.34 -10.49 -11.55
CA SER A 483 -17.15 -9.39 -12.05
C SER A 483 -17.72 -9.73 -13.42
N ASN A 484 -18.66 -8.92 -13.94
CA ASN A 484 -19.24 -9.14 -15.26
C ASN A 484 -18.31 -8.70 -16.42
N MET A 485 -17.12 -8.15 -16.12
CA MET A 485 -16.19 -7.64 -17.13
C MET A 485 -15.64 -8.75 -18.02
N THR A 486 -15.76 -8.57 -19.33
CA THR A 486 -15.28 -9.51 -20.34
C THR A 486 -13.92 -9.11 -20.91
N LEU A 487 -13.24 -10.08 -21.53
CA LEU A 487 -12.00 -9.84 -22.26
C LEU A 487 -12.20 -8.79 -23.38
N ASN A 488 -13.31 -8.88 -24.10
CA ASN A 488 -13.62 -7.96 -25.21
C ASN A 488 -13.83 -6.50 -24.71
N GLU A 489 -14.50 -6.31 -23.58
CA GLU A 489 -14.67 -4.98 -22.97
C GLU A 489 -13.34 -4.41 -22.48
N ALA A 490 -12.48 -5.20 -21.87
CA ALA A 490 -11.16 -4.75 -21.46
C ALA A 490 -10.28 -4.31 -22.64
N TYR A 491 -10.27 -5.11 -23.73
CA TYR A 491 -9.55 -4.75 -24.97
C TYR A 491 -10.21 -3.60 -25.73
N GLY A 492 -11.52 -3.51 -25.75
CA GLY A 492 -12.26 -2.37 -26.32
C GLY A 492 -11.88 -1.07 -25.61
N PHE A 493 -11.78 -1.11 -24.29
CA PHE A 493 -11.34 0.05 -23.53
C PHE A 493 -9.85 0.36 -23.74
N ALA A 494 -8.98 -0.63 -23.80
CA ALA A 494 -7.56 -0.45 -24.12
C ALA A 494 -7.38 0.18 -25.52
N ALA A 495 -8.22 -0.19 -26.49
CA ALA A 495 -8.16 0.33 -27.86
C ALA A 495 -8.47 1.83 -27.94
N VAL A 496 -9.13 2.44 -26.96
CA VAL A 496 -9.32 3.90 -26.87
C VAL A 496 -7.97 4.63 -26.80
N PHE A 497 -6.96 4.04 -26.17
CA PHE A 497 -5.63 4.62 -25.96
C PHE A 497 -4.63 4.27 -27.08
N SER A 498 -5.02 3.49 -28.07
CA SER A 498 -4.13 2.99 -29.12
C SER A 498 -4.20 3.81 -30.39
N ASP A 499 -3.05 4.07 -31.01
CA ASP A 499 -2.98 4.63 -32.38
C ASP A 499 -3.13 3.56 -33.46
N THR A 500 -3.12 2.29 -33.08
CA THR A 500 -3.23 1.13 -33.97
C THR A 500 -4.33 0.18 -33.51
N THR A 501 -4.83 -0.65 -34.44
CA THR A 501 -5.80 -1.69 -34.08
C THR A 501 -5.15 -2.72 -33.18
N LEU A 502 -5.78 -3.03 -32.03
CA LEU A 502 -5.29 -4.03 -31.09
C LEU A 502 -5.86 -5.41 -31.40
N ALA A 503 -5.00 -6.43 -31.49
CA ALA A 503 -5.43 -7.81 -31.54
C ALA A 503 -5.83 -8.26 -30.12
N ILE A 504 -6.94 -9.01 -30.02
CA ILE A 504 -7.38 -9.56 -28.74
C ILE A 504 -6.59 -10.84 -28.48
N GLU A 505 -5.92 -10.88 -27.32
CA GLU A 505 -5.16 -12.03 -26.87
C GLU A 505 -5.76 -12.59 -25.57
N ARG A 506 -5.99 -13.91 -25.58
CA ARG A 506 -6.45 -14.63 -24.42
C ARG A 506 -5.30 -15.42 -23.79
N CYS A 507 -4.89 -15.05 -22.57
CA CYS A 507 -3.74 -15.69 -21.90
C CYS A 507 -2.53 -15.84 -22.86
N GLU A 508 -2.18 -14.75 -23.57
CA GLU A 508 -1.07 -14.67 -24.54
C GLU A 508 -1.29 -15.42 -25.87
N VAL A 509 -2.49 -15.91 -26.12
CA VAL A 509 -2.85 -16.57 -27.39
C VAL A 509 -3.79 -15.66 -28.17
N PRO A 510 -3.43 -15.23 -29.42
CA PRO A 510 -4.33 -14.44 -30.24
C PRO A 510 -5.66 -15.17 -30.52
N THR A 511 -6.79 -14.49 -30.28
CA THR A 511 -8.13 -15.05 -30.60
C THR A 511 -8.43 -14.99 -32.11
N GLY A 512 -7.76 -14.12 -32.83
CA GLY A 512 -8.04 -13.81 -34.24
C GLY A 512 -8.94 -12.61 -34.42
N ASP A 513 -9.49 -12.06 -33.35
CA ASP A 513 -10.37 -10.88 -33.37
C ASP A 513 -9.57 -9.59 -33.09
N MET A 514 -10.13 -8.47 -33.49
CA MET A 514 -9.56 -7.13 -33.28
C MET A 514 -10.49 -6.32 -32.37
N ALA A 515 -9.90 -5.56 -31.46
CA ALA A 515 -10.67 -4.71 -30.56
C ALA A 515 -11.19 -3.45 -31.26
N GLU A 516 -12.46 -3.16 -31.07
CA GLU A 516 -13.08 -1.88 -31.43
C GLU A 516 -13.01 -0.94 -30.22
N PRO A 517 -12.54 0.35 -30.39
CA PRO A 517 -12.49 1.30 -29.28
C PRO A 517 -13.87 1.52 -28.65
N ALA A 518 -14.02 1.21 -27.38
CA ALA A 518 -15.29 1.34 -26.65
C ALA A 518 -15.05 1.56 -25.16
N PHE A 519 -15.94 2.29 -24.50
CA PHE A 519 -16.02 2.35 -23.05
C PHE A 519 -16.98 1.26 -22.56
N TYR A 520 -16.58 0.50 -21.54
CA TYR A 520 -17.36 -0.68 -21.10
C TYR A 520 -18.73 -0.33 -20.48
N TYR A 521 -18.97 0.91 -20.06
CA TYR A 521 -20.30 1.41 -19.66
C TYR A 521 -20.93 2.21 -20.80
N SER A 522 -21.47 1.51 -21.80
CA SER A 522 -22.05 2.14 -22.99
C SER A 522 -23.23 3.08 -22.68
N GLU A 523 -23.93 2.88 -21.58
CA GLU A 523 -25.03 3.74 -21.10
C GLU A 523 -24.56 5.15 -20.68
N LEU A 524 -23.28 5.34 -20.35
CA LEU A 524 -22.70 6.65 -20.09
C LEU A 524 -22.29 7.38 -21.38
N GLY A 525 -22.08 6.66 -22.47
CA GLY A 525 -21.72 7.21 -23.76
C GLY A 525 -20.94 6.25 -24.63
N GLU A 526 -21.01 6.46 -25.92
CA GLU A 526 -20.29 5.69 -26.94
C GLU A 526 -19.04 6.44 -27.43
N ILE A 527 -18.00 5.71 -27.81
CA ILE A 527 -16.77 6.24 -28.43
C ILE A 527 -16.70 5.70 -29.85
N ASP A 528 -16.75 6.61 -30.84
CA ASP A 528 -16.63 6.24 -32.23
C ASP A 528 -15.17 5.84 -32.56
N GLY A 529 -14.95 4.58 -32.92
CA GLY A 529 -13.65 4.03 -33.29
C GLY A 529 -13.00 4.69 -34.54
N SER A 530 -13.75 5.46 -35.33
CA SER A 530 -13.21 6.19 -36.47
C SER A 530 -12.50 7.50 -36.11
N LEU A 531 -12.67 7.97 -34.87
CA LEU A 531 -12.02 9.17 -34.36
C LEU A 531 -10.51 8.96 -34.16
N SER A 532 -9.74 10.05 -34.18
CA SER A 532 -8.35 10.04 -33.78
C SER A 532 -8.23 9.69 -32.29
N ARG A 533 -7.03 9.27 -31.86
CA ARG A 533 -6.78 8.97 -30.46
C ARG A 533 -7.09 10.16 -29.56
N GLU A 534 -6.65 11.36 -29.94
CA GLU A 534 -6.90 12.59 -29.18
C GLU A 534 -8.41 12.85 -29.01
N GLU A 535 -9.19 12.74 -30.11
CA GLU A 535 -10.64 12.93 -30.06
C GLU A 535 -11.33 11.86 -29.22
N ARG A 536 -10.83 10.60 -29.22
CA ARG A 536 -11.34 9.54 -28.33
C ARG A 536 -11.05 9.82 -26.88
N LEU A 537 -9.85 10.32 -26.53
CA LEU A 537 -9.50 10.70 -25.14
C LEU A 537 -10.32 11.89 -24.66
N GLU A 538 -10.55 12.91 -25.50
CA GLU A 538 -11.46 14.02 -25.19
C GLU A 538 -12.88 13.50 -24.90
N LYS A 539 -13.39 12.63 -25.77
CA LYS A 539 -14.72 12.02 -25.58
C LYS A 539 -14.80 11.18 -24.32
N LEU A 540 -13.76 10.37 -24.00
CA LEU A 540 -13.68 9.59 -22.78
C LEU A 540 -13.67 10.50 -21.55
N ALA A 541 -12.90 11.56 -21.56
CA ALA A 541 -12.87 12.53 -20.47
C ALA A 541 -14.25 13.14 -20.21
N ASP A 542 -14.98 13.52 -21.29
CA ASP A 542 -16.36 14.01 -21.18
C ASP A 542 -17.32 12.98 -20.56
N ILE A 543 -17.23 11.71 -20.97
CA ILE A 543 -18.04 10.63 -20.44
C ILE A 543 -17.73 10.41 -18.94
N LEU A 544 -16.47 10.41 -18.56
CA LEU A 544 -16.09 10.13 -17.17
C LEU A 544 -16.55 11.21 -16.21
N VAL A 545 -16.45 12.49 -16.56
CA VAL A 545 -16.83 13.59 -15.66
C VAL A 545 -18.29 14.02 -15.79
N ASP A 546 -19.09 13.36 -16.61
CA ASP A 546 -20.53 13.64 -16.71
C ASP A 546 -21.21 13.40 -15.34
N ASN A 547 -22.11 14.29 -14.95
CA ASN A 547 -22.80 14.20 -13.65
C ASN A 547 -23.71 12.97 -13.53
N ASN A 548 -24.07 12.34 -14.64
CA ASN A 548 -24.78 11.06 -14.63
C ASN A 548 -23.85 9.88 -14.33
N ASN A 549 -22.54 10.08 -14.38
CA ASN A 549 -21.55 9.08 -13.98
C ASN A 549 -21.36 9.10 -12.46
N GLY A 550 -22.33 8.64 -11.71
CA GLY A 550 -22.23 8.53 -10.25
C GLY A 550 -21.07 7.63 -9.78
N ARG A 551 -20.62 6.70 -10.61
CA ARG A 551 -19.52 5.80 -10.30
C ARG A 551 -18.21 6.57 -10.02
N LEU A 552 -17.85 7.55 -10.84
CA LEU A 552 -16.66 8.37 -10.63
C LEU A 552 -16.70 9.06 -9.25
N TYR A 553 -17.81 9.70 -8.95
CA TYR A 553 -17.96 10.51 -7.73
C TYR A 553 -18.11 9.64 -6.49
N ARG A 554 -18.86 8.52 -6.54
CA ARG A 554 -18.91 7.55 -5.44
C ARG A 554 -17.55 6.96 -5.13
N THR A 555 -16.74 6.67 -6.15
CA THR A 555 -15.40 6.09 -5.96
C THR A 555 -14.49 7.04 -5.18
N ILE A 556 -14.43 8.31 -5.54
CA ILE A 556 -13.55 9.25 -4.83
C ILE A 556 -14.05 9.56 -3.42
N VAL A 557 -15.35 9.74 -3.20
CA VAL A 557 -15.89 9.98 -1.86
C VAL A 557 -15.74 8.77 -0.96
N ASN A 558 -15.89 7.56 -1.49
CA ASN A 558 -15.65 6.32 -0.75
C ASN A 558 -14.19 6.22 -0.27
N ARG A 559 -13.22 6.58 -1.10
CA ARG A 559 -11.80 6.58 -0.73
C ARG A 559 -11.45 7.65 0.30
N PHE A 560 -12.03 8.84 0.19
CA PHE A 560 -11.85 9.89 1.20
C PHE A 560 -12.51 9.52 2.52
N TRP A 561 -13.68 8.87 2.48
CA TRP A 561 -14.31 8.29 3.66
C TRP A 561 -13.40 7.22 4.29
N ALA A 562 -12.90 6.25 3.49
CA ALA A 562 -12.00 5.20 3.96
C ALA A 562 -10.72 5.79 4.59
N ARG A 563 -10.13 6.82 3.96
CA ARG A 563 -8.94 7.52 4.48
C ARG A 563 -9.16 8.11 5.86
N LEU A 564 -10.33 8.68 6.12
CA LEU A 564 -10.67 9.34 7.40
C LEU A 564 -11.25 8.37 8.43
N MET A 565 -12.10 7.44 8.01
CA MET A 565 -12.81 6.52 8.89
C MET A 565 -12.12 5.16 9.06
N GLY A 566 -11.11 4.86 8.23
CA GLY A 566 -10.33 3.61 8.27
C GLY A 566 -10.94 2.45 7.49
N ARG A 567 -12.16 2.60 6.92
CA ARG A 567 -12.83 1.66 6.02
C ARG A 567 -13.80 2.41 5.13
N GLY A 568 -13.98 1.94 3.89
CA GLY A 568 -14.91 2.49 2.93
C GLY A 568 -16.38 2.25 3.29
N LEU A 569 -17.27 3.00 2.66
CA LEU A 569 -18.69 2.68 2.61
C LEU A 569 -18.90 1.42 1.76
N VAL A 570 -18.06 1.25 0.72
CA VAL A 570 -17.86 0.03 -0.05
C VAL A 570 -16.43 -0.44 0.19
N GLU A 571 -16.26 -1.74 0.45
CA GLU A 571 -14.95 -2.37 0.71
C GLU A 571 -14.84 -3.71 -0.02
N PRO A 572 -13.76 -4.00 -0.77
CA PRO A 572 -12.61 -3.13 -1.08
C PRO A 572 -12.95 -1.88 -1.89
N THR A 573 -12.19 -0.79 -1.70
CA THR A 573 -12.49 0.52 -2.31
C THR A 573 -12.30 0.59 -3.84
N ASP A 574 -11.83 -0.47 -4.46
CA ASP A 574 -11.66 -0.64 -5.91
C ASP A 574 -12.59 -1.70 -6.53
N GLU A 575 -13.62 -2.12 -5.76
CA GLU A 575 -14.69 -3.01 -6.20
C GLU A 575 -16.06 -2.36 -5.94
N MET A 576 -16.30 -1.22 -6.58
CA MET A 576 -17.48 -0.38 -6.34
C MET A 576 -18.81 -1.00 -6.82
N ASP A 577 -18.82 -2.23 -7.31
CA ASP A 577 -20.03 -3.01 -7.57
C ASP A 577 -20.55 -3.74 -6.33
N LEU A 578 -19.74 -3.83 -5.28
CA LEU A 578 -20.18 -4.41 -4.01
C LEU A 578 -21.21 -3.53 -3.31
N GLU A 579 -21.96 -4.12 -2.39
CA GLU A 579 -23.00 -3.42 -1.64
C GLU A 579 -22.37 -2.48 -0.59
N PRO A 580 -22.70 -1.17 -0.59
CA PRO A 580 -22.28 -0.29 0.48
C PRO A 580 -23.09 -0.54 1.75
N TRP A 581 -22.44 -0.52 2.90
CA TRP A 581 -23.16 -0.61 4.18
C TRP A 581 -24.09 0.60 4.47
N ASN A 582 -23.97 1.70 3.70
CA ASN A 582 -24.88 2.84 3.69
C ASN A 582 -24.94 3.50 2.31
N GLN A 583 -25.82 3.02 1.45
CA GLN A 583 -25.97 3.52 0.07
C GLN A 583 -26.42 4.99 0.03
N GLU A 584 -27.35 5.39 0.89
CA GLU A 584 -27.87 6.77 0.88
C GLU A 584 -26.78 7.79 1.25
N LEU A 585 -25.94 7.48 2.25
CA LEU A 585 -24.82 8.33 2.61
C LEU A 585 -23.78 8.43 1.48
N LEU A 586 -23.46 7.31 0.81
CA LEU A 586 -22.54 7.29 -0.32
C LEU A 586 -23.05 8.17 -1.47
N ASP A 587 -24.31 8.04 -1.82
CA ASP A 587 -24.95 8.82 -2.87
C ASP A 587 -25.03 10.31 -2.51
N TRP A 588 -25.40 10.59 -1.25
CA TRP A 588 -25.46 11.98 -0.78
C TRP A 588 -24.10 12.66 -0.84
N LEU A 589 -23.03 12.00 -0.34
CA LEU A 589 -21.66 12.55 -0.38
C LEU A 589 -21.20 12.81 -1.82
N ALA A 590 -21.49 11.90 -2.74
CA ALA A 590 -21.13 12.07 -4.14
C ALA A 590 -21.90 13.22 -4.81
N ALA A 591 -23.19 13.38 -4.52
CA ALA A 591 -24.01 14.49 -5.02
C ALA A 591 -23.60 15.83 -4.38
N ASP A 592 -23.27 15.83 -3.09
CA ASP A 592 -22.81 17.01 -2.35
C ASP A 592 -21.45 17.53 -2.87
N LEU A 593 -20.53 16.61 -3.25
CA LEU A 593 -19.28 16.98 -3.91
C LEU A 593 -19.51 17.70 -5.25
N ILE A 594 -20.45 17.22 -6.06
CA ILE A 594 -20.83 17.87 -7.32
C ILE A 594 -21.42 19.26 -7.05
N ASP A 595 -22.33 19.40 -6.08
CA ASP A 595 -22.99 20.66 -5.74
C ASP A 595 -22.00 21.72 -5.18
N HIS A 596 -20.84 21.30 -4.72
CA HIS A 596 -19.77 22.16 -4.21
C HIS A 596 -18.57 22.21 -5.16
N ASP A 597 -18.84 22.28 -6.47
CA ASP A 597 -17.85 22.50 -7.54
C ASP A 597 -16.67 21.50 -7.49
N TYR A 598 -16.92 20.24 -7.10
CA TYR A 598 -15.95 19.15 -7.03
C TYR A 598 -14.76 19.42 -6.10
N ASP A 599 -14.95 20.24 -5.07
CA ASP A 599 -13.94 20.67 -4.10
C ASP A 599 -13.59 19.55 -3.11
N LEU A 600 -12.38 19.01 -3.22
CA LEU A 600 -11.91 17.92 -2.35
C LEU A 600 -11.59 18.38 -0.92
N LYS A 601 -11.16 19.64 -0.72
CA LYS A 601 -10.97 20.19 0.63
C LYS A 601 -12.31 20.41 1.34
N TYR A 602 -13.34 20.81 0.59
CA TYR A 602 -14.71 20.87 1.13
C TYR A 602 -15.19 19.50 1.59
N LEU A 603 -15.01 18.44 0.77
CA LEU A 603 -15.37 17.07 1.14
C LEU A 603 -14.68 16.62 2.43
N LEU A 604 -13.35 16.84 2.54
CA LEU A 604 -12.60 16.53 3.77
C LEU A 604 -13.15 17.31 4.97
N SER A 605 -13.36 18.62 4.82
CA SER A 605 -13.91 19.49 5.86
C SER A 605 -15.30 18.99 6.31
N SER A 606 -16.17 18.64 5.38
CA SER A 606 -17.52 18.15 5.65
C SER A 606 -17.50 16.86 6.50
N ILE A 607 -16.64 15.90 6.15
CA ILE A 607 -16.49 14.66 6.91
C ILE A 607 -15.87 14.92 8.28
N MET A 608 -14.78 15.70 8.37
CA MET A 608 -14.09 15.99 9.65
C MET A 608 -14.95 16.77 10.65
N ARG A 609 -15.88 17.58 10.16
CA ARG A 609 -16.83 18.33 11.00
C ARG A 609 -17.96 17.46 11.55
N SER A 610 -18.24 16.31 10.92
CA SER A 610 -19.30 15.41 11.38
C SER A 610 -19.01 14.87 12.78
N ARG A 611 -20.06 14.64 13.57
CA ARG A 611 -19.95 13.95 14.85
C ARG A 611 -19.46 12.52 14.67
N ALA A 612 -19.80 11.88 13.53
CA ALA A 612 -19.35 10.54 13.18
C ALA A 612 -17.81 10.42 13.15
N TYR A 613 -17.10 11.38 12.54
CA TYR A 613 -15.64 11.44 12.55
C TYR A 613 -15.06 11.69 13.96
N GLN A 614 -15.78 12.43 14.79
CA GLN A 614 -15.34 12.81 16.14
C GLN A 614 -15.64 11.74 17.20
N LEU A 615 -16.22 10.61 16.84
CA LEU A 615 -16.42 9.48 17.75
C LEU A 615 -15.09 8.85 18.19
N PRO A 616 -15.07 8.18 19.36
CA PRO A 616 -13.94 7.35 19.77
C PRO A 616 -13.65 6.26 18.76
N SER A 617 -12.37 6.07 18.43
CA SER A 617 -11.95 5.02 17.50
C SER A 617 -12.23 3.63 18.05
N VAL A 618 -12.58 2.73 17.17
CA VAL A 618 -12.85 1.31 17.44
C VAL A 618 -11.81 0.42 16.75
N ALA A 619 -11.62 -0.79 17.25
CA ALA A 619 -10.83 -1.81 16.57
C ALA A 619 -11.79 -2.75 15.82
N LEU A 620 -11.38 -3.23 14.65
CA LEU A 620 -12.08 -4.33 13.98
C LEU A 620 -12.00 -5.59 14.84
N THR A 621 -13.10 -6.32 14.94
CA THR A 621 -13.10 -7.68 15.47
C THR A 621 -12.58 -8.65 14.39
N GLU A 622 -12.12 -9.86 14.79
CA GLU A 622 -11.71 -10.89 13.82
C GLU A 622 -12.84 -11.27 12.85
N MET A 623 -14.09 -11.23 13.31
CA MET A 623 -15.27 -11.53 12.50
C MET A 623 -15.51 -10.42 11.46
N GLU A 624 -15.48 -9.15 11.86
CA GLU A 624 -15.65 -8.00 10.95
C GLU A 624 -14.49 -7.85 9.94
N ALA A 625 -13.31 -8.34 10.26
CA ALA A 625 -12.19 -8.37 9.32
C ALA A 625 -12.33 -9.49 8.28
N GLY A 626 -13.02 -10.59 8.63
CA GLY A 626 -13.22 -11.76 7.77
C GLY A 626 -14.34 -11.60 6.74
N ALA A 627 -15.40 -10.83 7.04
CA ALA A 627 -16.53 -10.63 6.15
C ALA A 627 -16.93 -9.14 6.08
N ALA A 628 -16.97 -8.61 4.86
CA ALA A 628 -17.40 -7.21 4.65
C ALA A 628 -18.84 -6.98 5.09
N GLU A 629 -19.67 -8.00 4.97
CA GLU A 629 -21.11 -8.03 5.28
C GLU A 629 -21.41 -7.97 6.79
N ASP A 630 -20.51 -8.46 7.63
CA ASP A 630 -20.63 -8.42 9.10
C ASP A 630 -20.22 -7.08 9.72
N PHE A 631 -19.74 -6.14 8.90
CA PHE A 631 -19.25 -4.86 9.40
C PHE A 631 -20.38 -3.95 9.83
N VAL A 632 -20.32 -3.50 11.09
CA VAL A 632 -21.26 -2.51 11.64
C VAL A 632 -20.49 -1.29 12.14
N PHE A 633 -20.66 -0.14 11.48
CA PHE A 633 -20.00 1.09 11.85
C PHE A 633 -20.47 1.58 13.23
N SER A 634 -19.53 1.77 14.16
CA SER A 634 -19.78 2.31 15.50
C SER A 634 -18.82 3.43 15.92
N GLY A 635 -17.98 3.86 14.99
CA GLY A 635 -16.95 4.90 15.12
C GLY A 635 -15.82 4.69 14.11
N PRO A 636 -14.97 5.69 13.88
CA PRO A 636 -13.79 5.54 13.01
C PRO A 636 -12.91 4.37 13.46
N LEU A 637 -12.36 3.62 12.52
CA LEU A 637 -11.42 2.57 12.87
C LEU A 637 -10.09 3.18 13.34
N ARG A 638 -9.45 2.48 14.26
CA ARG A 638 -8.10 2.81 14.68
C ARG A 638 -7.15 2.53 13.52
N ARG A 639 -6.41 3.55 13.10
CA ARG A 639 -5.48 3.47 11.95
C ARG A 639 -4.04 3.64 12.39
N ARG A 640 -3.12 3.04 11.67
CA ARG A 640 -1.70 3.35 11.84
C ARG A 640 -1.35 4.59 11.05
N MET A 641 -0.36 5.34 11.52
CA MET A 641 0.26 6.36 10.69
C MET A 641 0.82 5.71 9.42
N SER A 642 0.70 6.39 8.28
CA SER A 642 1.43 5.99 7.07
C SER A 642 2.94 6.05 7.30
N ALA A 643 3.72 5.39 6.44
CA ALA A 643 5.19 5.44 6.52
C ALA A 643 5.71 6.88 6.51
N GLU A 644 5.10 7.73 5.68
CA GLU A 644 5.46 9.14 5.55
C GLU A 644 5.07 9.93 6.81
N GLN A 645 3.86 9.74 7.34
CA GLN A 645 3.43 10.41 8.59
C GLN A 645 4.29 9.99 9.78
N PHE A 646 4.67 8.71 9.84
CA PHE A 646 5.55 8.23 10.92
C PHE A 646 6.96 8.83 10.83
N ALA A 647 7.54 8.91 9.62
CA ALA A 647 8.85 9.52 9.40
C ALA A 647 8.84 11.02 9.73
N ASP A 648 7.78 11.72 9.35
CA ASP A 648 7.60 13.14 9.66
C ASP A 648 7.39 13.36 11.17
N ALA A 649 6.57 12.54 11.83
CA ALA A 649 6.40 12.58 13.29
C ALA A 649 7.71 12.29 14.04
N LEU A 650 8.52 11.35 13.54
CA LEU A 650 9.84 11.06 14.09
C LEU A 650 10.79 12.25 13.89
N SER A 651 10.72 12.94 12.74
CA SER A 651 11.49 14.17 12.49
C SER A 651 11.13 15.30 13.45
N GLN A 652 9.84 15.47 13.74
CA GLN A 652 9.37 16.47 14.71
C GLN A 652 9.81 16.11 16.14
N LEU A 653 9.66 14.88 16.56
CA LEU A 653 9.97 14.44 17.92
C LEU A 653 11.49 14.36 18.19
N ALA A 654 12.27 13.80 17.26
CA ALA A 654 13.68 13.53 17.47
C ALA A 654 14.59 14.48 16.67
N ALA A 655 14.89 14.12 15.42
CA ALA A 655 15.75 14.88 14.52
C ALA A 655 15.32 14.64 13.08
N PRO A 656 15.65 15.53 12.13
CA PRO A 656 15.34 15.33 10.72
C PRO A 656 15.71 13.94 10.23
N VAL A 657 14.71 13.19 9.74
CA VAL A 657 14.89 11.87 9.15
C VAL A 657 15.53 12.01 7.79
N TYR A 658 15.07 12.97 7.01
CA TYR A 658 15.58 13.27 5.67
C TYR A 658 16.14 14.68 5.58
N SER A 659 17.22 14.81 4.79
CA SER A 659 17.94 16.08 4.56
C SER A 659 17.94 16.52 3.09
N SER A 660 17.50 15.65 2.17
CA SER A 660 17.42 15.93 0.73
C SER A 660 16.13 15.42 0.12
N VAL A 661 15.63 16.05 -0.92
CA VAL A 661 14.39 15.72 -1.62
C VAL A 661 14.66 15.01 -2.95
N ALA A 662 13.73 14.14 -3.40
CA ALA A 662 13.69 13.69 -4.78
C ALA A 662 12.82 14.59 -5.66
N TYR A 663 11.90 15.30 -5.06
CA TYR A 663 11.01 16.27 -5.66
C TYR A 663 10.93 17.52 -4.79
N ASP A 664 11.38 18.64 -5.30
CA ASP A 664 11.25 19.94 -4.65
C ASP A 664 10.08 20.70 -5.30
N PRO A 665 8.95 20.88 -4.59
CA PRO A 665 7.80 21.59 -5.13
C PRO A 665 8.07 23.08 -5.40
N PHE A 666 9.09 23.66 -4.74
CA PHE A 666 9.48 25.06 -4.93
C PHE A 666 10.48 25.27 -6.06
N ASP A 667 10.89 24.18 -6.72
CA ASP A 667 11.91 24.19 -7.78
C ASP A 667 11.32 24.18 -9.19
N SER A 668 10.00 24.39 -9.32
CA SER A 668 9.36 24.52 -10.65
C SER A 668 10.02 25.60 -11.52
N GLN A 669 10.61 26.61 -10.91
CA GLN A 669 11.26 27.75 -11.53
C GLN A 669 12.56 27.41 -12.26
N ILE A 670 13.43 26.54 -11.69
CA ILE A 670 14.68 26.13 -12.36
C ILE A 670 14.46 25.18 -13.54
N ALA A 671 13.24 24.67 -13.69
CA ALA A 671 12.89 23.70 -14.74
C ALA A 671 13.04 24.24 -16.16
N ASP A 672 12.82 25.54 -16.34
CA ASP A 672 12.94 26.21 -17.63
C ASP A 672 14.38 26.68 -17.92
N ALA A 673 15.26 26.64 -16.92
CA ALA A 673 16.67 26.92 -17.12
C ALA A 673 17.35 25.77 -17.86
N SER A 674 18.26 26.11 -18.78
CA SER A 674 19.05 25.14 -19.52
C SER A 674 20.45 25.01 -18.95
N TRP A 675 20.97 23.80 -18.87
CA TRP A 675 22.39 23.58 -18.68
C TRP A 675 23.19 24.19 -19.82
N ILE A 676 24.14 25.03 -19.53
CA ILE A 676 24.97 25.76 -20.52
C ILE A 676 26.46 25.55 -20.25
N TRP A 677 27.26 25.51 -21.32
CA TRP A 677 28.73 25.46 -21.25
C TRP A 677 29.36 25.84 -22.60
N TYR A 678 30.66 25.57 -22.75
CA TYR A 678 31.48 26.07 -23.83
C TYR A 678 31.17 25.42 -25.18
N ASP A 679 31.01 24.09 -25.25
CA ASP A 679 30.84 23.40 -26.54
C ASP A 679 30.00 22.14 -26.41
N THR A 680 29.44 21.67 -27.56
CA THR A 680 28.72 20.40 -27.70
C THR A 680 29.44 19.48 -28.67
N ARG A 681 29.21 18.16 -28.50
CA ARG A 681 29.60 17.16 -29.49
C ARG A 681 28.62 17.21 -30.67
N GLU A 682 29.03 16.58 -31.82
CA GLU A 682 28.14 16.47 -33.01
C GLU A 682 26.77 15.84 -32.72
N ASP A 683 26.65 15.02 -31.66
CA ASP A 683 25.41 14.38 -31.21
C ASP A 683 24.60 15.23 -30.22
N GLY A 684 24.97 16.50 -30.03
CA GLY A 684 24.28 17.45 -29.14
C GLY A 684 24.56 17.26 -27.64
N ARG A 685 25.38 16.29 -27.26
CA ARG A 685 25.81 16.10 -25.86
C ARG A 685 26.89 17.07 -25.43
N PRO A 686 27.07 17.33 -24.13
CA PRO A 686 28.17 18.17 -23.65
C PRO A 686 29.53 17.67 -24.15
N ALA A 687 30.37 18.59 -24.65
CA ALA A 687 31.75 18.25 -25.00
C ALA A 687 32.60 18.09 -23.74
N PHE A 688 33.66 17.30 -23.87
CA PHE A 688 34.68 17.21 -22.82
C PHE A 688 35.48 18.48 -22.76
N SER A 689 35.37 19.24 -21.67
CA SER A 689 36.09 20.48 -21.44
C SER A 689 37.35 20.20 -20.63
N PRO A 690 38.52 20.80 -21.01
CA PRO A 690 39.71 20.65 -20.18
C PRO A 690 39.55 21.32 -18.80
N PRO A 691 40.30 20.87 -17.79
CA PRO A 691 40.34 21.56 -16.51
C PRO A 691 40.81 23.02 -16.67
N GLY A 692 40.20 23.93 -15.91
CA GLY A 692 40.51 25.35 -15.95
C GLY A 692 39.36 26.21 -15.45
N THR A 693 39.58 27.51 -15.45
CA THR A 693 38.57 28.50 -15.08
C THR A 693 37.88 29.02 -16.33
N TYR A 694 36.56 29.09 -16.27
CA TYR A 694 35.65 29.57 -17.31
C TYR A 694 34.88 30.76 -16.77
N TYR A 695 34.63 31.75 -17.57
CA TYR A 695 34.00 33.01 -17.21
C TYR A 695 32.71 33.16 -18.03
N PHE A 696 31.57 33.46 -17.37
CA PHE A 696 30.28 33.64 -18.01
C PHE A 696 29.78 35.06 -17.75
N ARG A 697 29.00 35.59 -18.70
CA ARG A 697 28.31 36.87 -18.58
C ARG A 697 26.94 36.78 -19.24
N TYR A 698 25.95 37.45 -18.60
CA TYR A 698 24.64 37.64 -19.17
C TYR A 698 24.04 38.96 -18.71
N THR A 699 23.66 39.80 -19.67
CA THR A 699 23.06 41.12 -19.44
C THR A 699 21.56 41.01 -19.71
N PHE A 700 20.74 41.54 -18.83
CA PHE A 700 19.28 41.54 -18.93
C PHE A 700 18.67 42.84 -18.40
N GLU A 701 17.42 43.15 -18.77
CA GLU A 701 16.77 44.42 -18.45
C GLU A 701 15.56 44.17 -17.52
N LEU A 702 15.49 44.85 -16.37
CA LEU A 702 14.34 44.89 -15.50
C LEU A 702 13.49 46.13 -15.73
N PRO A 703 12.13 46.07 -15.60
CA PRO A 703 11.25 47.21 -15.76
C PRO A 703 11.64 48.41 -14.89
N SER A 704 11.84 49.57 -15.53
CA SER A 704 12.25 50.80 -14.85
C SER A 704 11.14 51.46 -14.02
N ASN A 705 9.89 51.07 -14.22
CA ASN A 705 8.68 51.62 -13.60
C ASN A 705 8.11 50.80 -12.43
N ARG A 706 8.78 49.73 -12.03
CA ARG A 706 8.37 48.85 -10.93
C ARG A 706 9.45 48.78 -9.85
N ARG A 707 9.06 48.58 -8.63
CA ARG A 707 10.01 48.36 -7.52
C ARG A 707 10.22 46.87 -7.31
N ILE A 708 11.48 46.44 -7.21
CA ILE A 708 11.82 45.08 -6.87
C ILE A 708 11.46 44.87 -5.38
N GLU A 709 10.61 43.91 -5.09
CA GLU A 709 10.24 43.51 -3.73
C GLU A 709 11.14 42.38 -3.23
N GLN A 710 11.33 41.37 -4.06
CA GLN A 710 12.19 40.23 -3.77
C GLN A 710 12.85 39.72 -5.07
N ALA A 711 14.09 39.23 -4.94
CA ALA A 711 14.77 38.56 -6.05
C ALA A 711 15.54 37.35 -5.51
N ARG A 712 15.14 36.17 -5.99
CA ARG A 712 15.73 34.88 -5.62
C ARG A 712 16.51 34.32 -6.82
N LEU A 713 17.75 33.89 -6.59
CA LEU A 713 18.59 33.29 -7.61
C LEU A 713 18.96 31.86 -7.18
N LEU A 714 18.69 30.90 -8.06
CA LEU A 714 19.07 29.50 -7.93
C LEU A 714 20.21 29.21 -8.89
N ILE A 715 21.30 28.58 -8.44
CA ILE A 715 22.46 28.28 -9.25
C ILE A 715 23.11 26.94 -8.88
N SER A 716 23.42 26.14 -9.90
CA SER A 716 24.28 24.96 -9.79
C SER A 716 25.35 25.01 -10.86
N VAL A 717 26.59 24.71 -10.48
CA VAL A 717 27.76 24.75 -11.39
C VAL A 717 28.64 23.53 -11.15
N ASP A 718 29.09 22.89 -12.20
CA ASP A 718 30.01 21.75 -12.12
C ASP A 718 31.36 22.18 -11.46
N GLN A 719 31.59 21.61 -10.27
CA GLN A 719 32.65 21.75 -9.27
C GLN A 719 32.56 23.01 -8.41
N SER A 720 33.09 24.17 -8.83
CA SER A 720 33.00 25.35 -7.98
C SER A 720 32.72 26.61 -8.78
N PHE A 721 32.16 27.61 -8.12
CA PHE A 721 31.89 28.91 -8.76
C PHE A 721 31.92 30.08 -7.76
N GLU A 722 32.13 31.26 -8.31
CA GLU A 722 31.80 32.56 -7.72
C GLU A 722 30.81 33.30 -8.61
N LEU A 723 29.66 33.75 -8.06
CA LEU A 723 28.66 34.55 -8.75
C LEU A 723 28.75 36.02 -8.33
N PHE A 724 28.63 36.87 -9.31
CA PHE A 724 28.60 38.34 -9.15
C PHE A 724 27.34 38.91 -9.82
N VAL A 725 26.69 39.83 -9.13
CA VAL A 725 25.56 40.60 -9.66
C VAL A 725 25.95 42.06 -9.67
N ASN A 726 25.94 42.71 -10.84
CA ASN A 726 26.36 44.09 -11.01
C ASN A 726 27.73 44.42 -10.35
N GLY A 727 28.67 43.50 -10.46
CA GLY A 727 30.04 43.65 -9.93
C GLY A 727 30.19 43.29 -8.44
N SER A 728 29.10 43.09 -7.72
CA SER A 728 29.14 42.67 -6.30
C SER A 728 29.05 41.15 -6.17
N LYS A 729 29.89 40.54 -5.33
CA LYS A 729 29.83 39.09 -5.10
C LYS A 729 28.48 38.75 -4.41
N ALA A 730 27.73 37.89 -5.04
CA ALA A 730 26.41 37.42 -4.54
C ALA A 730 26.49 36.06 -3.85
N GLY A 731 27.35 35.16 -4.33
CA GLY A 731 27.49 33.84 -3.74
C GLY A 731 28.62 33.00 -4.32
N GLN A 732 28.78 31.80 -3.79
CA GLN A 732 29.74 30.79 -4.24
C GLN A 732 29.23 29.39 -3.87
N GLY A 733 29.68 28.35 -4.61
CA GLY A 733 29.39 26.94 -4.33
C GLY A 733 30.54 26.02 -4.75
N GLN A 734 30.53 24.77 -4.29
CA GLN A 734 31.60 23.80 -4.53
C GLN A 734 31.10 22.40 -4.93
N ASP A 735 29.79 22.18 -4.99
CA ASP A 735 29.21 20.89 -5.38
C ASP A 735 28.05 21.10 -6.33
N TRP A 736 28.18 20.62 -7.57
CA TRP A 736 27.15 20.75 -8.59
C TRP A 736 25.87 19.94 -8.29
N ARG A 737 25.93 19.00 -7.35
CA ARG A 737 24.76 18.27 -6.89
C ARG A 737 23.85 19.12 -6.02
N GLN A 738 24.34 20.24 -5.49
CA GLN A 738 23.61 21.19 -4.66
C GLN A 738 23.26 22.43 -5.46
N VAL A 739 22.04 22.90 -5.29
CA VAL A 739 21.60 24.19 -5.84
C VAL A 739 21.75 25.23 -4.72
N GLU A 740 22.64 26.20 -4.98
CA GLU A 740 22.76 27.35 -4.08
C GLU A 740 21.60 28.31 -4.28
N ARG A 741 20.99 28.77 -3.18
CA ARG A 741 19.87 29.71 -3.14
C ARG A 741 20.35 31.05 -2.60
N LEU A 742 20.25 32.07 -3.40
CA LEU A 742 20.82 33.38 -3.08
C LEU A 742 19.72 34.44 -3.14
N ASP A 743 19.61 35.28 -2.08
CA ASP A 743 18.84 36.52 -2.14
C ASP A 743 19.72 37.62 -2.77
N VAL A 744 19.31 38.05 -3.96
CA VAL A 744 20.02 39.06 -4.72
C VAL A 744 19.23 40.37 -4.85
N THR A 745 18.19 40.56 -4.03
CA THR A 745 17.29 41.72 -4.04
C THR A 745 18.04 43.05 -3.96
N GLN A 746 19.09 43.12 -3.12
CA GLN A 746 19.86 44.33 -2.88
C GLN A 746 20.89 44.62 -3.97
N GLN A 747 21.27 43.62 -4.80
CA GLN A 747 22.25 43.73 -5.86
C GLN A 747 21.65 44.12 -7.21
N LEU A 748 20.37 43.93 -7.40
CA LEU A 748 19.64 44.26 -8.62
C LEU A 748 19.22 45.74 -8.63
N GLN A 749 19.11 46.26 -9.84
CA GLN A 749 18.65 47.63 -10.10
C GLN A 749 17.57 47.63 -11.21
N ASN A 750 16.77 48.69 -11.22
CA ASN A 750 15.89 48.91 -12.37
C ASN A 750 16.69 49.25 -13.64
N GLY A 751 16.28 48.69 -14.76
CA GLY A 751 17.01 48.80 -16.04
C GLY A 751 18.00 47.67 -16.23
N GLU A 752 19.16 47.96 -16.79
CA GLU A 752 20.13 46.96 -17.22
C GLU A 752 20.87 46.36 -16.01
N ASN A 753 20.98 45.03 -15.95
CA ASN A 753 21.65 44.24 -14.92
C ASN A 753 22.59 43.20 -15.55
N LEU A 754 23.62 42.78 -14.79
CA LEU A 754 24.58 41.81 -15.22
C LEU A 754 24.69 40.66 -14.21
N LEU A 755 24.62 39.43 -14.69
CA LEU A 755 25.11 38.25 -14.01
C LEU A 755 26.50 37.85 -14.56
N ALA A 756 27.50 37.68 -13.71
CA ALA A 756 28.82 37.27 -14.08
C ALA A 756 29.29 36.10 -13.20
N ILE A 757 29.75 34.99 -13.81
CA ILE A 757 30.15 33.78 -13.10
C ILE A 757 31.60 33.45 -13.42
N GLU A 758 32.38 33.15 -12.38
CA GLU A 758 33.70 32.54 -12.47
C GLU A 758 33.56 31.08 -12.02
N ALA A 759 33.63 30.14 -12.98
CA ALA A 759 33.39 28.71 -12.77
C ALA A 759 34.69 27.93 -12.92
N GLU A 760 35.03 27.08 -11.98
CA GLU A 760 36.25 26.25 -12.02
C GLU A 760 35.86 24.82 -12.40
N LYS A 761 36.47 24.33 -13.48
CA LYS A 761 36.45 22.95 -13.91
C LYS A 761 37.69 22.24 -13.40
N GLY A 762 37.57 21.39 -12.38
CA GLY A 762 38.65 20.56 -11.88
C GLY A 762 38.74 19.20 -12.56
N GLY A 763 39.53 18.30 -11.96
CA GLY A 763 39.68 16.91 -12.40
C GLY A 763 40.94 16.71 -13.27
N ALA A 764 41.42 15.47 -13.32
CA ALA A 764 42.62 15.10 -14.10
C ALA A 764 42.31 14.74 -15.56
N THR A 765 41.04 14.53 -15.87
CA THR A 765 40.52 14.12 -17.18
C THR A 765 39.49 15.13 -17.69
N ALA A 766 39.43 15.28 -19.01
CA ALA A 766 38.39 16.07 -19.63
C ALA A 766 37.02 15.35 -19.44
N GLU A 767 36.11 16.03 -18.76
CA GLU A 767 34.74 15.57 -18.49
C GLU A 767 33.76 16.69 -18.88
N PRO A 768 32.47 16.38 -19.10
CA PRO A 768 31.46 17.41 -19.30
C PRO A 768 31.37 18.36 -18.10
N ALA A 769 31.06 19.61 -18.34
CA ALA A 769 30.78 20.59 -17.32
C ALA A 769 29.51 21.39 -17.66
N GLY A 770 28.90 22.05 -16.70
CA GLY A 770 27.66 22.78 -16.89
C GLY A 770 27.40 23.85 -15.82
N VAL A 771 26.66 24.85 -16.22
CA VAL A 771 26.07 25.89 -15.36
C VAL A 771 24.59 25.87 -15.58
N LEU A 772 23.83 25.89 -14.50
CA LEU A 772 22.37 26.02 -14.48
C LEU A 772 22.00 27.19 -13.57
N ILE A 773 21.21 28.13 -14.03
CA ILE A 773 20.82 29.30 -13.23
C ILE A 773 19.39 29.72 -13.56
N ASN A 774 18.64 30.06 -12.51
CA ASN A 774 17.34 30.71 -12.59
C ASN A 774 17.34 31.91 -11.62
N LEU A 775 16.85 33.04 -12.07
CA LEU A 775 16.62 34.23 -11.25
C LEU A 775 15.15 34.63 -11.37
N GLU A 776 14.44 34.60 -10.27
CA GLU A 776 13.08 35.11 -10.14
C GLU A 776 13.09 36.49 -9.49
N VAL A 777 12.39 37.41 -10.08
CA VAL A 777 12.24 38.79 -9.55
C VAL A 777 10.77 39.10 -9.38
N VAL A 778 10.35 39.33 -8.13
CA VAL A 778 8.99 39.72 -7.75
C VAL A 778 8.96 41.24 -7.56
N PHE A 779 7.97 41.90 -8.14
CA PHE A 779 7.77 43.34 -8.06
C PHE A 779 6.64 43.70 -7.07
N ASP A 780 6.62 44.96 -6.62
CA ASP A 780 5.66 45.51 -5.65
C ASP A 780 4.18 45.49 -6.13
N ASP A 781 3.94 45.21 -7.41
CA ASP A 781 2.60 45.00 -7.98
C ASP A 781 2.21 43.50 -8.06
N GLY A 782 3.03 42.60 -7.51
CA GLY A 782 2.84 41.16 -7.54
C GLY A 782 3.16 40.49 -8.88
N SER A 783 3.69 41.23 -9.85
CA SER A 783 4.17 40.65 -11.11
C SER A 783 5.55 40.05 -10.95
N GLU A 784 5.84 39.02 -11.73
CA GLU A 784 7.09 38.27 -11.70
C GLU A 784 7.83 38.37 -13.05
N LEU A 785 9.16 38.24 -13.00
CA LEU A 785 10.02 38.13 -14.18
C LEU A 785 11.09 37.08 -13.91
N GLU A 786 11.23 36.13 -14.83
CA GLU A 786 12.26 35.11 -14.76
C GLU A 786 13.41 35.37 -15.73
N VAL A 787 14.61 35.07 -15.26
CA VAL A 787 15.84 35.09 -16.06
C VAL A 787 16.53 33.74 -15.92
N ASN A 788 16.53 32.98 -17.01
CA ASN A 788 17.03 31.60 -17.05
C ASN A 788 18.35 31.50 -17.82
N SER A 789 19.21 30.56 -17.44
CA SER A 789 20.33 30.16 -18.27
C SER A 789 19.82 29.59 -19.60
N ASN A 790 20.32 30.15 -20.72
CA ASN A 790 19.94 29.82 -22.08
C ASN A 790 21.13 30.05 -23.03
N SER A 791 20.90 29.90 -24.35
CA SER A 791 21.95 30.06 -25.36
C SER A 791 22.42 31.52 -25.60
N GLU A 792 21.82 32.50 -24.94
CA GLU A 792 22.17 33.92 -25.07
C GLU A 792 23.32 34.34 -24.16
N TRP A 793 23.70 33.51 -23.19
CA TRP A 793 24.85 33.73 -22.32
C TRP A 793 26.16 33.70 -23.09
N LEU A 794 27.11 34.47 -22.62
CA LEU A 794 28.46 34.53 -23.18
C LEU A 794 29.45 33.79 -22.26
N ILE A 795 30.49 33.17 -22.87
CA ILE A 795 31.52 32.41 -22.18
C ILE A 795 32.92 32.67 -22.78
N THR A 796 33.91 32.63 -21.93
CA THR A 796 35.32 32.55 -22.34
C THR A 796 36.13 31.68 -21.39
N ASN A 797 37.15 31.00 -21.91
CA ASN A 797 38.15 30.28 -21.11
C ASN A 797 39.46 31.09 -20.96
N ARG A 798 39.50 32.32 -21.47
CA ARG A 798 40.63 33.25 -21.33
C ARG A 798 40.42 34.08 -20.07
N GLN A 799 41.42 34.05 -19.17
CA GLN A 799 41.37 34.87 -17.97
C GLN A 799 41.28 36.37 -18.33
N PRO A 800 40.24 37.09 -17.90
CA PRO A 800 40.17 38.53 -18.08
C PRO A 800 41.33 39.24 -17.38
N GLU A 801 41.86 40.34 -17.94
CA GLU A 801 42.96 41.07 -17.30
C GLU A 801 42.57 41.55 -15.88
N PRO A 802 43.48 41.43 -14.89
CA PRO A 802 43.22 41.95 -13.56
C PRO A 802 42.84 43.44 -13.58
N GLY A 803 41.67 43.78 -13.04
CA GLY A 803 41.19 45.17 -13.03
C GLY A 803 40.48 45.62 -14.30
N SER A 804 40.23 44.74 -15.26
CA SER A 804 39.47 45.03 -16.51
C SER A 804 38.00 45.37 -16.30
N GLY A 805 37.46 45.12 -15.11
CA GLY A 805 36.03 45.39 -14.83
C GLY A 805 35.06 44.40 -15.49
N TRP A 806 35.53 43.18 -15.83
CA TRP A 806 34.70 42.20 -16.52
C TRP A 806 33.41 41.80 -15.74
N LYS A 807 33.33 42.13 -14.46
CA LYS A 807 32.17 41.93 -13.60
C LYS A 807 31.19 43.12 -13.61
N SER A 808 31.42 44.13 -14.43
CA SER A 808 30.61 45.32 -14.57
C SER A 808 29.98 45.46 -15.96
N LEU A 809 28.95 46.30 -16.07
CA LEU A 809 28.20 46.50 -17.30
C LEU A 809 29.01 47.18 -18.41
N GLU A 810 30.00 48.00 -18.07
CA GLU A 810 30.81 48.79 -19.01
C GLU A 810 31.90 47.97 -19.73
N TYR A 811 32.06 46.66 -19.37
CA TYR A 811 33.08 45.81 -19.98
C TYR A 811 32.66 45.39 -21.38
N ASP A 812 33.58 45.51 -22.36
CA ASP A 812 33.38 45.05 -23.72
C ASP A 812 33.62 43.52 -23.80
N ASP A 813 32.57 42.76 -23.93
CA ASP A 813 32.55 41.30 -24.05
C ASP A 813 32.37 40.83 -25.52
N GLY A 814 32.51 41.69 -26.52
CA GLY A 814 32.33 41.34 -27.92
C GLY A 814 33.28 40.26 -28.48
N GLU A 815 34.34 39.91 -27.76
CA GLU A 815 35.23 38.79 -28.11
C GLU A 815 34.83 37.45 -27.40
N TRP A 816 33.81 37.46 -26.55
CA TRP A 816 33.37 36.24 -25.87
C TRP A 816 32.47 35.42 -26.81
N GLU A 817 32.49 34.11 -26.63
CA GLU A 817 31.69 33.16 -27.42
C GLU A 817 30.35 32.97 -26.81
N SER A 818 29.30 32.67 -27.63
CA SER A 818 28.01 32.23 -27.09
C SER A 818 28.13 30.82 -26.49
N VAL A 819 27.49 30.60 -25.38
CA VAL A 819 27.39 29.25 -24.76
C VAL A 819 26.60 28.28 -25.66
N ARG A 820 26.76 27.00 -25.42
CA ARG A 820 25.87 25.94 -25.92
C ARG A 820 24.94 25.48 -24.83
N SER A 821 23.66 25.33 -25.23
CA SER A 821 22.63 24.76 -24.34
C SER A 821 22.52 23.23 -24.53
N PHE A 822 22.40 22.49 -23.46
CA PHE A 822 22.33 21.02 -23.43
C PHE A 822 20.93 20.52 -23.02
N GLY A 823 19.94 21.37 -23.04
CA GLY A 823 18.59 21.07 -22.57
C GLY A 823 18.35 21.51 -21.14
N ASN A 824 17.07 21.52 -20.75
CA ASN A 824 16.63 21.98 -19.44
C ASN A 824 17.00 20.98 -18.31
N SER A 825 16.83 21.40 -17.07
CA SER A 825 17.16 20.59 -15.88
C SER A 825 16.37 19.27 -15.84
N ARG A 826 15.12 19.26 -16.31
CA ARG A 826 14.23 18.07 -16.29
C ARG A 826 14.58 17.04 -17.35
N ASN A 827 14.96 17.47 -18.54
CA ASN A 827 15.17 16.61 -19.71
C ASN A 827 16.63 16.27 -19.98
N ASN A 828 17.55 16.73 -19.17
CA ASN A 828 18.96 16.46 -19.34
C ASN A 828 19.32 15.07 -18.78
N ASN A 829 19.71 14.17 -19.68
CA ASN A 829 20.11 12.80 -19.32
C ASN A 829 21.45 12.72 -18.56
N TYR A 830 22.23 13.81 -18.49
CA TYR A 830 23.54 13.82 -17.87
C TYR A 830 23.51 14.37 -16.44
N TRP A 831 22.89 15.53 -16.18
CA TRP A 831 22.83 16.17 -14.87
C TRP A 831 21.44 16.10 -14.22
N GLY A 832 20.36 15.95 -14.98
CA GLY A 832 18.99 16.09 -14.50
C GLY A 832 18.53 15.13 -13.40
N ARG A 833 19.35 14.10 -13.07
CA ARG A 833 19.09 13.17 -11.96
C ARG A 833 20.05 13.33 -10.78
N LEU A 834 21.06 14.17 -10.94
CA LEU A 834 22.20 14.23 -10.04
C LEU A 834 22.22 15.53 -9.22
N VAL A 835 21.36 16.50 -9.58
CA VAL A 835 21.17 17.71 -8.78
C VAL A 835 20.29 17.35 -7.60
N GLU A 836 20.92 17.21 -6.44
CA GLU A 836 20.19 17.09 -5.16
C GLU A 836 19.85 18.51 -4.70
N PHE A 837 18.55 18.79 -4.64
CA PHE A 837 18.06 20.04 -4.11
C PHE A 837 18.18 19.97 -2.58
N THR A 838 19.16 20.63 -2.03
CA THR A 838 19.22 20.83 -0.59
C THR A 838 18.25 21.95 -0.22
N HIS A 839 17.20 21.56 0.44
CA HIS A 839 16.30 22.49 1.08
C HIS A 839 17.02 23.18 2.24
N ASP A 840 16.98 24.51 2.33
CA ASP A 840 17.50 25.22 3.50
C ASP A 840 16.46 25.13 4.64
N PRO A 841 16.69 24.29 5.64
CA PRO A 841 15.71 24.15 6.73
C PRO A 841 15.56 25.41 7.59
N SER A 842 16.40 26.46 7.38
CA SER A 842 16.35 27.69 8.16
C SER A 842 15.23 28.64 7.71
N GLU A 843 14.73 28.50 6.50
CA GLU A 843 13.64 29.33 5.95
C GLU A 843 12.25 28.72 6.14
N GLU A 844 12.12 27.43 6.49
CA GLU A 844 10.85 26.77 6.69
C GLU A 844 10.46 26.50 8.12
N ARG A 845 9.15 26.55 8.37
CA ARG A 845 8.50 26.26 9.64
C ARG A 845 8.89 24.89 10.21
N LEU A 846 9.12 23.88 9.34
CA LEU A 846 9.31 22.49 9.76
C LEU A 846 10.76 22.11 10.06
N LYS A 847 11.77 22.81 9.55
CA LYS A 847 13.20 22.49 9.73
C LYS A 847 13.61 21.04 9.32
N PHE A 848 12.79 20.35 8.52
CA PHE A 848 13.08 19.01 7.98
C PHE A 848 12.35 18.77 6.65
N VAL A 849 12.86 17.83 5.85
CA VAL A 849 12.27 17.42 4.58
C VAL A 849 11.11 16.43 4.83
N ARG A 850 9.96 16.71 4.24
CA ARG A 850 8.79 15.83 4.32
C ARG A 850 9.04 14.49 3.61
N ALA A 851 8.68 13.40 4.26
CA ALA A 851 8.87 12.06 3.74
C ALA A 851 8.11 11.77 2.43
N ALA A 852 7.04 12.50 2.14
CA ALA A 852 6.31 12.40 0.87
C ALA A 852 7.14 12.87 -0.34
N LEU A 853 8.15 13.72 -0.14
CA LEU A 853 9.00 14.31 -1.18
C LEU A 853 10.26 13.49 -1.49
N VAL A 854 10.53 12.40 -0.77
CA VAL A 854 11.72 11.58 -0.95
C VAL A 854 11.42 10.25 -1.66
N PRO A 855 12.41 9.60 -2.29
CA PRO A 855 12.24 8.28 -2.88
C PRO A 855 11.83 7.25 -1.82
N ASN A 856 11.25 6.13 -2.26
CA ASN A 856 11.04 5.01 -1.36
C ASN A 856 12.39 4.40 -0.97
N ASP A 857 12.61 4.21 0.30
CA ASP A 857 13.81 3.64 0.91
C ASP A 857 13.48 2.38 1.74
N PRO A 858 14.47 1.64 2.26
CA PRO A 858 14.22 0.45 3.08
C PRO A 858 13.39 0.74 4.34
N PHE A 859 13.57 1.89 4.99
CA PHE A 859 12.82 2.27 6.17
C PHE A 859 11.34 2.53 5.84
N GLN A 860 11.05 3.35 4.84
CA GLN A 860 9.68 3.60 4.40
C GLN A 860 8.99 2.32 3.89
N THR A 861 9.73 1.45 3.17
CA THR A 861 9.22 0.14 2.74
C THR A 861 8.86 -0.73 3.94
N ALA A 862 9.72 -0.81 4.96
CA ALA A 862 9.45 -1.53 6.19
C ALA A 862 8.22 -0.99 6.93
N MET A 863 8.02 0.34 6.88
CA MET A 863 6.86 1.01 7.48
C MET A 863 5.57 0.92 6.63
N GLY A 864 5.62 0.26 5.46
CA GLY A 864 4.45 -0.04 4.63
C GLY A 864 4.23 0.88 3.43
N ARG A 865 5.22 1.70 3.03
CA ARG A 865 5.10 2.48 1.78
C ARG A 865 5.19 1.55 0.57
N PRO A 866 4.20 1.57 -0.33
CA PRO A 866 4.21 0.71 -1.52
C PRO A 866 5.25 1.16 -2.55
N ALA A 867 5.70 0.24 -3.39
CA ALA A 867 6.62 0.51 -4.49
C ALA A 867 5.98 1.33 -5.63
N ARG A 868 4.65 1.44 -5.65
CA ARG A 868 3.86 2.17 -6.68
C ARG A 868 4.07 1.64 -8.11
N GLU A 869 4.42 0.36 -8.24
CA GLU A 869 4.50 -0.31 -9.55
C GLU A 869 3.10 -0.66 -10.09
N ILE A 870 2.12 -0.77 -9.20
CA ILE A 870 0.69 -0.97 -9.48
C ILE A 870 -0.13 0.09 -8.76
N VAL A 871 -1.38 0.28 -9.17
CA VAL A 871 -2.36 1.10 -8.43
C VAL A 871 -2.52 0.51 -7.04
N THR A 872 -2.35 1.34 -6.01
CA THR A 872 -2.54 0.95 -4.62
C THR A 872 -3.67 1.81 -4.04
N THR A 873 -4.80 1.20 -3.81
CA THR A 873 -6.01 1.87 -3.30
C THR A 873 -6.10 1.84 -1.78
N ASN A 874 -5.59 0.76 -1.18
CA ASN A 874 -5.46 0.60 0.27
C ASN A 874 -4.06 0.12 0.61
N ARG A 875 -3.49 0.64 1.69
CA ARG A 875 -2.24 0.13 2.28
C ARG A 875 -2.58 -0.90 3.34
N GLU A 876 -1.72 -1.91 3.47
CA GLU A 876 -1.83 -2.85 4.58
C GLU A 876 -1.68 -2.14 5.92
N THR A 877 -2.62 -2.39 6.83
CA THR A 877 -2.67 -1.80 8.17
C THR A 877 -2.11 -2.72 9.25
N ASP A 878 -1.94 -4.01 8.95
CA ASP A 878 -1.43 -4.99 9.89
C ASP A 878 0.06 -4.80 10.18
N PRO A 879 0.48 -4.98 11.45
CA PRO A 879 1.88 -4.89 11.81
C PRO A 879 2.68 -6.03 11.17
N THR A 880 3.73 -5.69 10.43
CA THR A 880 4.63 -6.69 9.84
C THR A 880 5.82 -6.98 10.75
N LEU A 881 6.39 -8.18 10.61
CA LEU A 881 7.63 -8.53 11.31
C LEU A 881 8.79 -7.60 10.90
N LEU A 882 8.86 -7.22 9.62
CA LEU A 882 9.89 -6.30 9.11
C LEU A 882 9.82 -4.94 9.81
N GLN A 883 8.62 -4.42 9.99
CA GLN A 883 8.41 -3.17 10.71
C GLN A 883 8.82 -3.27 12.19
N ALA A 884 8.45 -4.37 12.87
CA ALA A 884 8.86 -4.59 14.27
C ALA A 884 10.39 -4.67 14.39
N LEU A 885 11.06 -5.33 13.45
CA LEU A 885 12.53 -5.42 13.43
C LEU A 885 13.19 -4.07 13.17
N GLU A 886 12.67 -3.28 12.23
CA GLU A 886 13.20 -1.95 11.92
C GLU A 886 13.08 -1.00 13.13
N LEU A 887 11.93 -1.00 13.80
CA LEU A 887 11.71 -0.15 14.98
C LEU A 887 12.53 -0.59 16.21
N THR A 888 12.85 -1.89 16.35
CA THR A 888 13.59 -2.40 17.51
C THR A 888 15.10 -2.48 17.31
N ASN A 889 15.56 -2.78 16.10
CA ASN A 889 16.97 -3.04 15.79
C ASN A 889 17.51 -2.22 14.60
N GLY A 890 16.68 -1.38 13.98
CA GLY A 890 17.08 -0.58 12.82
C GLY A 890 18.15 0.45 13.18
N GLU A 891 19.30 0.40 12.53
CA GLU A 891 20.39 1.36 12.70
C GLU A 891 19.91 2.79 12.39
N PHE A 892 19.08 2.92 11.38
CA PHE A 892 18.51 4.20 10.97
C PHE A 892 17.69 4.89 12.08
N VAL A 893 16.75 4.16 12.69
CA VAL A 893 15.92 4.69 13.80
C VAL A 893 16.81 5.01 15.00
N TYR A 894 17.78 4.14 15.31
CA TYR A 894 18.73 4.36 16.40
C TYR A 894 19.51 5.67 16.24
N GLU A 895 20.06 5.94 15.05
CA GLU A 895 20.80 7.17 14.76
C GLU A 895 19.93 8.43 14.84
N VAL A 896 18.68 8.38 14.33
CA VAL A 896 17.75 9.50 14.39
C VAL A 896 17.40 9.83 15.84
N LEU A 897 17.13 8.82 16.67
CA LEU A 897 16.83 9.01 18.09
C LEU A 897 18.04 9.53 18.86
N GLY A 898 19.26 9.11 18.52
CA GLY A 898 20.50 9.62 19.13
C GLY A 898 20.70 11.14 18.87
N ARG A 899 20.51 11.57 17.61
CA ARG A 899 20.54 12.99 17.26
C ARG A 899 19.42 13.78 17.98
N GLY A 900 18.25 13.17 18.11
CA GLY A 900 17.13 13.73 18.87
C GLY A 900 17.46 13.90 20.35
N ALA A 901 18.13 12.91 20.96
CA ALA A 901 18.54 12.99 22.35
C ALA A 901 19.52 14.16 22.59
N ASP A 902 20.49 14.34 21.69
CA ASP A 902 21.42 15.47 21.77
C ASP A 902 20.72 16.83 21.63
N ARG A 903 19.70 16.92 20.77
CA ARG A 903 18.85 18.12 20.66
C ARG A 903 18.11 18.41 21.97
N TRP A 904 17.40 17.43 22.53
CA TRP A 904 16.65 17.59 23.75
C TRP A 904 17.54 17.95 24.95
N LEU A 905 18.75 17.38 25.04
CA LEU A 905 19.73 17.74 26.07
C LEU A 905 20.25 19.17 25.90
N THR A 906 20.48 19.60 24.66
CA THR A 906 20.91 20.98 24.40
C THR A 906 19.86 22.00 24.81
N GLU A 907 18.59 21.67 24.59
CA GLU A 907 17.46 22.58 24.83
C GLU A 907 16.96 22.55 26.28
N TYR A 908 16.91 21.37 26.91
CA TYR A 908 16.30 21.17 28.24
C TYR A 908 17.19 20.43 29.25
N GLY A 909 18.49 20.24 28.98
CA GLY A 909 19.37 19.46 29.84
C GLY A 909 19.48 19.95 31.28
N ASP A 910 19.23 21.25 31.52
CA ASP A 910 19.24 21.88 32.85
C ASP A 910 17.92 21.63 33.62
N ASP A 911 16.82 21.24 32.94
CA ASP A 911 15.51 20.94 33.56
C ASP A 911 14.95 19.60 33.00
N PRO A 912 15.37 18.44 33.52
CA PRO A 912 14.92 17.13 33.05
C PRO A 912 13.43 16.89 33.22
N ASP A 913 12.75 17.51 34.18
CA ASP A 913 11.31 17.37 34.37
C ASP A 913 10.53 18.09 33.27
N GLU A 914 11.00 19.25 32.87
CA GLU A 914 10.42 20.00 31.78
C GLU A 914 10.72 19.31 30.45
N MET A 915 11.93 18.76 30.25
CA MET A 915 12.26 17.96 29.07
C MET A 915 11.30 16.79 28.89
N ILE A 916 11.03 16.01 29.94
CA ILE A 916 10.06 14.90 29.89
C ILE A 916 8.66 15.43 29.53
N ARG A 917 8.20 16.54 30.11
CA ARG A 917 6.89 17.10 29.79
C ARG A 917 6.77 17.50 28.33
N GLN A 918 7.78 18.17 27.79
CA GLN A 918 7.80 18.60 26.40
C GLN A 918 7.86 17.42 25.43
N ILE A 919 8.65 16.40 25.72
CA ILE A 919 8.68 15.14 24.93
C ILE A 919 7.29 14.49 24.90
N TYR A 920 6.60 14.38 26.06
CA TYR A 920 5.26 13.79 26.13
C TYR A 920 4.21 14.66 25.43
N LEU A 921 4.31 15.96 25.53
CA LEU A 921 3.40 16.88 24.87
C LEU A 921 3.54 16.81 23.35
N SER A 922 4.77 16.82 22.84
CA SER A 922 5.07 16.67 21.40
C SER A 922 4.66 15.29 20.85
N ALA A 923 4.88 14.20 21.63
CA ALA A 923 4.62 12.86 21.15
C ALA A 923 3.15 12.44 21.27
N PHE A 924 2.46 12.81 22.36
CA PHE A 924 1.14 12.31 22.75
C PHE A 924 0.07 13.39 22.94
N ASN A 925 0.39 14.67 22.71
CA ASN A 925 -0.49 15.82 22.91
C ASN A 925 -1.01 15.96 24.36
N ARG A 926 -0.29 15.40 25.31
CA ARG A 926 -0.63 15.43 26.74
C ARG A 926 0.61 15.43 27.62
N ASN A 927 0.45 15.97 28.82
CA ASN A 927 1.47 15.82 29.85
C ASN A 927 1.59 14.35 30.32
N PRO A 928 2.78 13.93 30.79
CA PRO A 928 2.95 12.64 31.44
C PRO A 928 2.11 12.58 32.72
N ASN A 929 1.54 11.41 33.03
CA ASN A 929 0.94 11.20 34.34
C ASN A 929 2.04 10.99 35.43
N GLU A 930 1.66 10.98 36.71
CA GLU A 930 2.63 10.85 37.81
C GLU A 930 3.52 9.61 37.73
N ARG A 931 2.99 8.50 37.22
CA ARG A 931 3.74 7.24 37.03
C ARG A 931 4.73 7.35 35.87
N GLU A 932 4.29 7.90 34.74
CA GLU A 932 5.12 8.13 33.56
C GLU A 932 6.25 9.10 33.86
N LEU A 933 5.95 10.24 34.52
CA LEU A 933 6.95 11.21 34.94
C LEU A 933 8.00 10.61 35.89
N LYS A 934 7.55 9.74 36.80
CA LYS A 934 8.47 9.05 37.70
C LYS A 934 9.37 8.07 36.95
N ILE A 935 8.80 7.22 36.06
CA ILE A 935 9.57 6.22 35.30
C ILE A 935 10.60 6.92 34.41
N ALA A 936 10.17 7.92 33.62
CA ALA A 936 11.06 8.69 32.76
C ALA A 936 12.12 9.44 33.58
N GLY A 937 11.74 10.03 34.72
CA GLY A 937 12.68 10.68 35.65
C GLY A 937 13.70 9.71 36.23
N ASP A 938 13.30 8.49 36.60
CA ASP A 938 14.22 7.44 37.09
C ASP A 938 15.22 6.98 36.00
N MET A 939 14.87 7.07 34.70
CA MET A 939 15.75 6.76 33.58
C MET A 939 16.82 7.83 33.34
N ILE A 940 16.44 9.12 33.40
CA ILE A 940 17.31 10.21 32.93
C ILE A 940 17.96 11.03 34.05
N LYS A 941 17.59 10.86 35.33
CA LYS A 941 18.15 11.55 36.50
C LYS A 941 19.16 10.69 37.24
N PRO A 942 20.10 11.28 38.07
CA PRO A 942 20.20 12.72 38.33
C PRO A 942 20.99 13.52 37.28
N GLU A 943 21.72 12.87 36.39
CA GLU A 943 22.53 13.52 35.35
C GLU A 943 22.06 13.04 33.97
N PRO A 944 21.24 13.85 33.26
CA PRO A 944 20.80 13.50 31.90
C PRO A 944 22.00 13.27 30.99
N ASN A 945 21.94 12.23 30.17
CA ASN A 945 22.93 11.93 29.14
C ASN A 945 22.24 11.42 27.86
N SER A 946 22.94 11.46 26.73
CA SER A 946 22.38 11.16 25.42
C SER A 946 21.78 9.75 25.34
N GLU A 947 22.43 8.72 25.90
CA GLU A 947 21.94 7.35 25.88
C GLU A 947 20.60 7.19 26.64
N ALA A 948 20.49 7.77 27.86
CA ALA A 948 19.26 7.70 28.64
C ALA A 948 18.08 8.46 28.00
N VAL A 949 18.34 9.60 27.35
CA VAL A 949 17.30 10.34 26.62
C VAL A 949 16.92 9.61 25.33
N GLN A 950 17.88 9.01 24.65
CA GLN A 950 17.64 8.16 23.48
C GLN A 950 16.75 6.96 23.81
N ASP A 951 17.03 6.28 24.93
CA ASP A 951 16.20 5.16 25.43
C ASP A 951 14.77 5.62 25.75
N LEU A 952 14.60 6.82 26.33
CA LEU A 952 13.28 7.40 26.58
C LEU A 952 12.54 7.67 25.28
N LEU A 953 13.20 8.29 24.29
CA LEU A 953 12.61 8.56 22.97
C LEU A 953 12.22 7.27 22.28
N TRP A 954 13.07 6.23 22.35
CA TRP A 954 12.77 4.91 21.80
C TRP A 954 11.52 4.31 22.48
N ALA A 955 11.47 4.34 23.82
CA ALA A 955 10.32 3.84 24.56
C ALA A 955 9.01 4.56 24.19
N ILE A 956 9.06 5.85 23.90
CA ILE A 956 7.92 6.67 23.46
C ILE A 956 7.49 6.29 22.05
N VAL A 957 8.43 6.19 21.10
CA VAL A 957 8.14 5.83 19.70
C VAL A 957 7.56 4.41 19.59
N MET A 958 7.93 3.51 20.49
CA MET A 958 7.39 2.14 20.56
C MET A 958 5.96 2.07 21.13
N GLN A 959 5.42 3.15 21.73
CA GLN A 959 4.06 3.12 22.25
C GLN A 959 3.02 3.13 21.11
N PRO A 960 1.93 2.34 21.25
CA PRO A 960 0.81 2.43 20.31
C PRO A 960 0.23 3.85 20.23
N GLU A 961 0.24 4.60 21.33
CA GLU A 961 -0.22 6.00 21.40
C GLU A 961 0.56 6.92 20.47
N PHE A 962 1.85 6.62 20.16
CA PHE A 962 2.63 7.36 19.17
C PHE A 962 2.29 6.91 17.74
N GLN A 963 2.20 5.60 17.51
CA GLN A 963 2.11 5.02 16.18
C GLN A 963 0.71 5.06 15.54
N LEU A 964 -0.34 5.22 16.35
CA LEU A 964 -1.73 5.10 15.91
C LEU A 964 -2.45 6.45 15.87
N ILE A 965 -3.43 6.51 14.98
CA ILE A 965 -4.44 7.58 14.89
C ILE A 965 -5.71 7.04 15.56
N TYR A 966 -6.08 7.70 16.66
CA TYR A 966 -7.22 7.27 17.49
C TYR A 966 -8.47 8.07 17.20
#